data_80e2534344f2791528ea930fe5a8f634
#
_entry.id   80e2534344f2791528ea930fe5a8f634
#
_cell.length_a   1.000
_cell.length_b   1.000
_cell.length_c   1.000
_cell.angle_alpha   90.00
_cell.angle_beta   90.00
_cell.angle_gamma   90.00
#
_symmetry.space_group_name_H-M   'P 1'
#
loop_
_entity.id
_entity.type
_entity.pdbx_description
1 polymer ?
#
loop_
_entity_poly.entity_id
_entity_poly.type
_entity_poly.pdbx_seq_one_letter_code
_entity_poly.pdbx_strand_id
1 'polypeptide(L)'
;SSYGHWTLQTTYAEDEEWLTAWPAEGDGDARFAVKVNKNDRAASRQATLNVVVEGESVATITFNQSGAEPVLKVDVKESGRTVSVKGETFNVGVEANLGWVAELVDPADAAWVTVGDYTDDMQTFVCAANESDTPREAKVTIKAYGTSLSQTFSIHQADRSSAFELAEKVTVAELLALGEGKIARNVYVEGTVISDRTTRNYPLAYLDEYTANTMFVEDATGGLWIEFDDAVDNTYDLNDDVAIHMYGQSIARDTYTNGLKIDGLTSSAVQSAVPGKGVEPIVVEDISQLSQYENRLVTLRDVEFVLPYGTLCNINEAVAAYGIEQPAKYQRSADYNDLTLEYGHYLRDGKGRLAKLYTSWSFTERGLHLIPEGAGDITGIVNKRYKADRYRPYSAVRQKEESWCIRVRRESDITNFSASDATRHSKTVMQIGPWSLNKTALPEIVASVGKGRLKHSVGVTVKGSTTGTTDEMYWAWAHVRNGAATFDAGNDRWLPAYGNATTVQYTAVMAQNWWKNTAAQYSSTDGCCWILTDLSTVGYTGALSIAFTASSNTIGPIEFQMEWADREDAAEWTPIGTPYVCANWHCDIHAPEYVFPLPDELKDRENFCIRLRATIQRNASDDADVANGTSRIGIVRISCLN
;
A
#
# COMPACT_ATOMS: atom_id res chain seq x y z
N SER A 1 -26.33 66.81 -54.39
CA SER A 1 -27.16 66.06 -55.35
C SER A 1 -26.46 66.02 -56.68
N SER A 2 -26.20 64.83 -57.22
CA SER A 2 -25.69 64.65 -58.56
C SER A 2 -26.84 64.37 -59.52
N TYR A 3 -26.87 65.03 -60.65
CA TYR A 3 -27.83 64.73 -61.74
C TYR A 3 -27.22 63.72 -62.76
N GLY A 4 -26.09 63.13 -62.41
CA GLY A 4 -25.35 62.20 -63.28
C GLY A 4 -25.25 60.82 -62.72
N HIS A 5 -24.74 59.87 -63.54
CA HIS A 5 -24.39 58.51 -63.16
C HIS A 5 -23.16 58.54 -62.25
N TRP A 6 -23.24 57.84 -61.09
CA TRP A 6 -22.12 57.71 -60.16
C TRP A 6 -21.69 56.25 -59.98
N THR A 7 -20.42 56.05 -59.71
CA THR A 7 -19.83 54.74 -59.35
C THR A 7 -19.00 54.88 -58.08
N LEU A 8 -18.87 53.78 -57.36
CA LEU A 8 -18.01 53.66 -56.19
C LEU A 8 -16.73 52.89 -56.56
N GLN A 9 -15.59 53.50 -56.29
CA GLN A 9 -14.28 52.86 -56.50
C GLN A 9 -13.55 52.76 -55.16
N THR A 10 -13.24 51.53 -54.76
CA THR A 10 -12.50 51.29 -53.53
C THR A 10 -11.01 51.09 -53.86
N THR A 11 -10.16 51.72 -53.07
CA THR A 11 -8.69 51.54 -53.14
C THR A 11 -8.21 51.15 -51.77
N TYR A 12 -7.43 50.10 -51.69
CA TYR A 12 -6.83 49.60 -50.43
C TYR A 12 -5.36 50.03 -50.39
N ALA A 13 -4.88 50.34 -49.19
CA ALA A 13 -3.47 50.58 -48.94
C ALA A 13 -2.65 49.28 -49.01
N GLU A 14 -3.34 48.13 -48.90
CA GLU A 14 -2.84 46.77 -48.92
C GLU A 14 -3.58 45.97 -49.99
N ASP A 15 -3.02 44.84 -50.43
CA ASP A 15 -3.57 44.02 -51.54
C ASP A 15 -4.86 43.23 -51.17
N GLU A 16 -5.46 43.45 -49.98
CA GLU A 16 -6.61 42.68 -49.50
C GLU A 16 -7.89 43.53 -49.50
N GLU A 17 -8.95 43.02 -50.16
CA GLU A 17 -10.26 43.61 -50.17
C GLU A 17 -11.03 43.29 -48.90
N TRP A 18 -11.26 44.28 -48.05
CA TRP A 18 -11.97 44.13 -46.77
C TRP A 18 -13.20 45.02 -46.60
N LEU A 19 -13.47 45.86 -47.61
CA LEU A 19 -14.58 46.80 -47.62
C LEU A 19 -15.43 46.54 -48.87
N THR A 20 -16.72 46.43 -48.71
CA THR A 20 -17.68 46.32 -49.82
C THR A 20 -18.70 47.39 -49.71
N ALA A 21 -18.92 48.17 -50.76
CA ALA A 21 -19.96 49.18 -50.85
C ALA A 21 -21.08 48.69 -51.78
N TRP A 22 -22.30 48.94 -51.39
CA TRP A 22 -23.46 48.54 -52.21
C TRP A 22 -24.61 49.56 -52.07
N PRO A 23 -25.35 49.92 -53.16
CA PRO A 23 -25.01 49.58 -54.54
C PRO A 23 -23.70 50.24 -54.99
N ALA A 24 -22.98 49.61 -55.95
CA ALA A 24 -21.68 50.10 -56.46
C ALA A 24 -21.83 51.22 -57.48
N GLU A 25 -23.02 51.41 -58.00
CA GLU A 25 -23.36 52.47 -58.99
C GLU A 25 -24.83 52.89 -58.86
N GLY A 26 -25.18 54.05 -59.41
CA GLY A 26 -26.54 54.55 -59.42
C GLY A 26 -26.65 55.92 -60.13
N ASP A 27 -27.89 56.42 -60.24
CA ASP A 27 -28.22 57.72 -60.84
C ASP A 27 -28.86 58.65 -59.82
N GLY A 28 -28.48 59.91 -59.84
CA GLY A 28 -29.08 60.95 -58.99
C GLY A 28 -28.70 60.75 -57.51
N ASP A 29 -29.60 61.19 -56.63
CA ASP A 29 -29.41 61.10 -55.19
C ASP A 29 -29.68 59.68 -54.73
N ALA A 30 -28.72 59.07 -54.06
CA ALA A 30 -28.79 57.71 -53.57
C ALA A 30 -28.12 57.58 -52.18
N ARG A 31 -28.40 56.45 -51.55
CA ARG A 31 -27.70 55.99 -50.32
C ARG A 31 -27.00 54.70 -50.65
N PHE A 32 -25.79 54.55 -50.17
CA PHE A 32 -25.06 53.26 -50.20
C PHE A 32 -24.71 52.83 -48.80
N ALA A 33 -24.62 51.52 -48.60
CA ALA A 33 -24.14 50.89 -47.38
C ALA A 33 -22.71 50.39 -47.57
N VAL A 34 -21.92 50.44 -46.52
CA VAL A 34 -20.58 49.90 -46.49
C VAL A 34 -20.51 48.76 -45.46
N LYS A 35 -20.09 47.60 -45.93
CA LYS A 35 -19.77 46.46 -45.08
C LYS A 35 -18.25 46.34 -44.96
N VAL A 36 -17.76 46.23 -43.76
CA VAL A 36 -16.35 46.00 -43.47
C VAL A 36 -16.15 44.63 -42.84
N ASN A 37 -15.17 43.86 -43.32
CA ASN A 37 -14.80 42.59 -42.69
C ASN A 37 -13.96 42.88 -41.45
N LYS A 38 -14.00 41.93 -40.49
CA LYS A 38 -13.20 42.00 -39.25
C LYS A 38 -11.72 42.06 -39.62
N ASN A 39 -10.95 42.88 -38.91
CA ASN A 39 -9.50 42.86 -39.00
C ASN A 39 -8.96 41.95 -37.90
N ASP A 40 -8.51 40.77 -38.29
CA ASP A 40 -7.94 39.80 -37.36
C ASP A 40 -6.40 39.97 -37.20
N ARG A 41 -5.76 40.84 -37.97
CA ARG A 41 -4.36 41.22 -37.84
C ARG A 41 -4.15 42.30 -36.80
N ALA A 42 -2.98 42.32 -36.15
CA ALA A 42 -2.65 43.36 -35.18
C ALA A 42 -2.43 44.74 -35.82
N ALA A 43 -2.05 44.77 -37.08
CA ALA A 43 -1.86 46.02 -37.84
C ALA A 43 -3.21 46.67 -38.20
N SER A 44 -3.30 47.99 -38.06
CA SER A 44 -4.41 48.74 -38.60
C SER A 44 -4.34 48.75 -40.14
N ARG A 45 -5.51 48.91 -40.77
CA ARG A 45 -5.62 48.94 -42.22
C ARG A 45 -6.47 50.14 -42.69
N GLN A 46 -6.22 50.58 -43.92
CA GLN A 46 -6.89 51.75 -44.48
C GLN A 46 -7.45 51.44 -45.86
N ALA A 47 -8.63 51.90 -46.17
CA ALA A 47 -9.23 51.89 -47.49
C ALA A 47 -9.82 53.24 -47.82
N THR A 48 -9.82 53.58 -49.08
CA THR A 48 -10.44 54.79 -49.59
C THR A 48 -11.57 54.41 -50.55
N LEU A 49 -12.74 55.00 -50.33
CA LEU A 49 -13.90 54.86 -51.21
C LEU A 49 -14.10 56.17 -51.93
N ASN A 50 -13.89 56.16 -53.24
CA ASN A 50 -14.09 57.32 -54.10
C ASN A 50 -15.48 57.26 -54.74
N VAL A 51 -16.22 58.33 -54.63
CA VAL A 51 -17.45 58.54 -55.41
C VAL A 51 -17.09 59.26 -56.69
N VAL A 52 -17.29 58.58 -57.80
CA VAL A 52 -16.91 59.07 -59.15
C VAL A 52 -18.21 59.42 -59.90
N VAL A 53 -18.30 60.61 -60.44
CA VAL A 53 -19.42 61.08 -61.24
C VAL A 53 -18.86 61.51 -62.57
N GLU A 54 -19.37 60.96 -63.69
CA GLU A 54 -18.89 61.26 -65.08
C GLU A 54 -17.38 61.14 -65.28
N GLY A 55 -16.75 60.21 -64.53
CA GLY A 55 -15.30 59.94 -64.58
C GLY A 55 -14.43 60.78 -63.65
N GLU A 56 -15.01 61.75 -62.92
CA GLU A 56 -14.30 62.61 -61.98
C GLU A 56 -14.64 62.22 -60.49
N SER A 57 -13.62 62.09 -59.63
CA SER A 57 -13.80 61.85 -58.25
C SER A 57 -14.35 63.07 -57.50
N VAL A 58 -15.61 63.02 -57.12
CA VAL A 58 -16.32 64.14 -56.45
C VAL A 58 -16.29 64.07 -54.94
N ALA A 59 -16.02 62.89 -54.36
CA ALA A 59 -15.87 62.73 -52.92
C ALA A 59 -15.00 61.51 -52.61
N THR A 60 -14.20 61.61 -51.56
CA THR A 60 -13.35 60.53 -51.04
C THR A 60 -13.67 60.31 -49.56
N ILE A 61 -13.96 59.08 -49.19
CA ILE A 61 -14.19 58.64 -47.81
C ILE A 61 -13.08 57.70 -47.42
N THR A 62 -12.36 58.02 -46.38
CA THR A 62 -11.30 57.16 -45.83
C THR A 62 -11.84 56.37 -44.66
N PHE A 63 -11.63 55.06 -44.74
CA PHE A 63 -11.96 54.10 -43.67
C PHE A 63 -10.66 53.64 -43.01
N ASN A 64 -10.56 53.84 -41.70
CA ASN A 64 -9.47 53.33 -40.89
C ASN A 64 -10.03 52.25 -39.96
N GLN A 65 -9.47 51.08 -40.03
CA GLN A 65 -9.85 50.00 -39.13
C GLN A 65 -8.64 49.64 -38.26
N SER A 66 -8.85 49.72 -36.93
CA SER A 66 -7.81 49.32 -35.98
C SER A 66 -7.50 47.85 -36.12
N GLY A 67 -6.29 47.45 -35.79
CA GLY A 67 -5.91 46.06 -35.65
C GLY A 67 -6.59 45.39 -34.43
N ALA A 68 -6.62 44.11 -34.46
CA ALA A 68 -6.95 43.30 -33.28
C ALA A 68 -5.85 43.44 -32.22
N GLU A 69 -6.17 43.14 -30.98
CA GLU A 69 -5.15 43.05 -29.93
C GLU A 69 -4.06 42.03 -30.34
N PRO A 70 -2.79 42.35 -30.14
CA PRO A 70 -1.68 41.41 -30.42
C PRO A 70 -1.84 40.11 -29.62
N VAL A 71 -1.76 38.98 -30.28
CA VAL A 71 -1.81 37.65 -29.71
C VAL A 71 -0.56 36.88 -30.08
N LEU A 72 0.04 36.24 -29.09
CA LEU A 72 1.09 35.23 -29.27
C LEU A 72 0.86 34.11 -28.25
N LYS A 73 0.63 32.89 -28.71
CA LYS A 73 0.57 31.69 -27.90
C LYS A 73 1.40 30.60 -28.56
N VAL A 74 2.06 29.82 -27.72
CA VAL A 74 2.93 28.71 -28.14
C VAL A 74 2.42 27.45 -27.48
N ASP A 75 2.31 26.34 -28.21
CA ASP A 75 1.72 25.08 -27.75
C ASP A 75 2.68 24.24 -26.88
N VAL A 76 3.81 24.77 -26.48
CA VAL A 76 4.77 24.15 -25.56
C VAL A 76 4.69 24.85 -24.22
N LYS A 77 4.65 24.06 -23.11
CA LYS A 77 4.67 24.59 -21.75
C LYS A 77 6.02 25.28 -21.47
N GLU A 78 6.03 26.24 -20.55
CA GLU A 78 7.25 26.92 -20.10
C GLU A 78 8.32 25.95 -19.57
N SER A 79 7.89 24.84 -18.91
CA SER A 79 8.77 23.76 -18.46
C SER A 79 9.49 23.03 -19.59
N GLY A 80 9.07 23.26 -20.83
CA GLY A 80 9.76 22.78 -22.00
C GLY A 80 9.36 21.41 -22.51
N ARG A 81 10.20 20.87 -23.38
CA ARG A 81 10.08 19.57 -24.03
C ARG A 81 11.38 18.79 -23.85
N THR A 82 11.25 17.50 -23.53
CA THR A 82 12.38 16.56 -23.59
C THR A 82 12.46 15.96 -25.01
N VAL A 83 13.67 15.95 -25.57
CA VAL A 83 13.96 15.38 -26.87
C VAL A 83 14.86 14.16 -26.74
N SER A 84 14.80 13.27 -27.75
CA SER A 84 15.62 12.06 -27.83
C SER A 84 17.12 12.35 -27.75
N VAL A 85 17.86 11.53 -26.99
CA VAL A 85 19.32 11.58 -26.95
C VAL A 85 19.94 11.33 -28.34
N LYS A 86 19.23 10.58 -29.21
CA LYS A 86 19.66 10.28 -30.58
C LYS A 86 19.47 11.45 -31.55
N GLY A 87 18.92 12.54 -31.07
CA GLY A 87 18.48 13.65 -31.88
C GLY A 87 17.04 13.50 -32.35
N GLU A 88 16.38 14.61 -32.58
CA GLU A 88 14.97 14.66 -32.96
C GLU A 88 14.66 15.90 -33.77
N THR A 89 13.73 15.79 -34.69
CA THR A 89 13.10 16.93 -35.35
C THR A 89 11.66 17.03 -34.85
N PHE A 90 11.25 18.22 -34.40
CA PHE A 90 9.89 18.43 -33.91
C PHE A 90 9.38 19.82 -34.28
N ASN A 91 8.07 19.97 -34.20
CA ASN A 91 7.37 21.20 -34.52
C ASN A 91 6.74 21.78 -33.25
N VAL A 92 6.66 23.09 -33.19
CA VAL A 92 6.00 23.86 -32.16
C VAL A 92 4.95 24.75 -32.85
N GLY A 93 3.70 24.60 -32.46
CA GLY A 93 2.60 25.42 -32.94
C GLY A 93 2.65 26.83 -32.35
N VAL A 94 2.38 27.82 -33.19
CA VAL A 94 2.37 29.24 -32.83
C VAL A 94 1.06 29.87 -33.31
N GLU A 95 0.22 30.31 -32.37
CA GLU A 95 -0.96 31.10 -32.65
C GLU A 95 -0.61 32.59 -32.52
N ALA A 96 -0.49 33.31 -33.63
CA ALA A 96 -0.18 34.73 -33.62
C ALA A 96 -0.97 35.47 -34.70
N ASN A 97 -1.31 36.75 -34.48
CA ASN A 97 -1.96 37.61 -35.43
C ASN A 97 -1.02 38.72 -35.97
N LEU A 98 0.27 38.50 -35.83
CA LEU A 98 1.35 39.34 -36.31
C LEU A 98 2.59 38.48 -36.59
N GLY A 99 3.56 39.00 -37.35
CA GLY A 99 4.78 38.28 -37.58
C GLY A 99 5.56 38.01 -36.31
N TRP A 100 6.24 36.89 -36.24
CA TRP A 100 7.04 36.44 -35.12
C TRP A 100 8.35 35.79 -35.55
N VAL A 101 9.24 35.57 -34.59
CA VAL A 101 10.53 34.89 -34.79
C VAL A 101 10.84 34.02 -33.59
N ALA A 102 11.46 32.87 -33.84
CA ALA A 102 12.04 32.01 -32.81
C ALA A 102 13.55 32.23 -32.74
N GLU A 103 14.09 32.40 -31.55
CA GLU A 103 15.51 32.63 -31.30
C GLU A 103 16.00 31.79 -30.13
N LEU A 104 17.21 31.25 -30.22
CA LEU A 104 17.91 30.67 -29.10
C LEU A 104 18.32 31.78 -28.10
N VAL A 105 18.07 31.55 -26.81
CA VAL A 105 18.47 32.50 -25.75
C VAL A 105 19.99 32.56 -25.66
N ASP A 106 20.64 31.40 -25.69
CA ASP A 106 22.10 31.31 -25.81
C ASP A 106 22.48 30.90 -27.22
N PRO A 107 23.21 31.74 -27.94
CA PRO A 107 23.68 31.39 -29.29
C PRO A 107 24.62 30.16 -29.33
N ALA A 108 25.24 29.79 -28.21
CA ALA A 108 26.06 28.59 -28.12
C ALA A 108 25.26 27.30 -28.31
N ASP A 109 23.96 27.32 -28.01
CA ASP A 109 23.06 26.19 -28.20
C ASP A 109 22.83 25.84 -29.68
N ALA A 110 23.15 26.74 -30.59
CA ALA A 110 23.14 26.47 -32.02
C ALA A 110 24.10 25.33 -32.43
N ALA A 111 25.02 24.94 -31.53
CA ALA A 111 25.86 23.76 -31.73
C ALA A 111 25.05 22.44 -31.80
N TRP A 112 23.85 22.44 -31.26
CA TRP A 112 23.03 21.23 -31.19
C TRP A 112 21.53 21.44 -31.45
N VAL A 113 21.01 22.67 -31.34
CA VAL A 113 19.63 23.02 -31.69
C VAL A 113 19.65 23.94 -32.92
N THR A 114 19.06 23.49 -34.01
CA THR A 114 18.83 24.31 -35.19
C THR A 114 17.39 24.80 -35.20
N VAL A 115 17.20 26.11 -35.26
CA VAL A 115 15.90 26.72 -35.57
C VAL A 115 15.71 26.58 -37.07
N GLY A 116 14.81 25.69 -37.48
CA GLY A 116 14.59 25.28 -38.86
C GLY A 116 13.53 26.13 -39.56
N ASP A 117 12.88 25.51 -40.55
CA ASP A 117 11.83 26.15 -41.34
C ASP A 117 10.61 26.51 -40.46
N TYR A 118 9.90 27.56 -40.84
CA TYR A 118 8.69 27.99 -40.19
C TYR A 118 7.57 28.30 -41.20
N THR A 119 6.34 28.21 -40.71
CA THR A 119 5.14 28.70 -41.40
C THR A 119 4.51 29.81 -40.54
N ASP A 120 3.38 30.37 -40.94
CA ASP A 120 2.68 31.39 -40.13
C ASP A 120 2.20 30.86 -38.76
N ASP A 121 2.06 29.56 -38.62
CA ASP A 121 1.48 28.88 -37.45
C ASP A 121 2.40 27.82 -36.83
N MET A 122 3.63 27.61 -37.30
CA MET A 122 4.49 26.52 -36.84
C MET A 122 5.98 26.83 -37.01
N GLN A 123 6.78 26.47 -36.03
CA GLN A 123 8.24 26.49 -36.06
C GLN A 123 8.81 25.06 -35.96
N THR A 124 9.71 24.71 -36.85
CA THR A 124 10.46 23.44 -36.77
C THR A 124 11.76 23.63 -36.02
N PHE A 125 12.11 22.66 -35.19
CA PHE A 125 13.39 22.55 -34.50
C PHE A 125 14.05 21.22 -34.82
N VAL A 126 15.37 21.25 -35.02
CA VAL A 126 16.20 20.06 -35.23
C VAL A 126 17.23 19.98 -34.11
N CYS A 127 17.18 18.94 -33.31
CA CYS A 127 18.17 18.68 -32.27
C CYS A 127 19.13 17.57 -32.68
N ALA A 128 20.42 17.84 -32.58
CA ALA A 128 21.46 16.84 -32.87
C ALA A 128 21.52 15.80 -31.72
N ALA A 129 22.09 14.61 -31.99
CA ALA A 129 22.36 13.62 -30.98
C ALA A 129 23.27 14.17 -29.88
N ASN A 130 23.00 13.77 -28.60
CA ASN A 130 23.90 14.08 -27.50
C ASN A 130 24.86 12.90 -27.27
N GLU A 131 26.09 13.07 -27.75
CA GLU A 131 27.14 12.05 -27.62
C GLU A 131 27.95 12.21 -26.32
N SER A 132 27.59 13.18 -25.46
CA SER A 132 28.29 13.45 -24.20
C SER A 132 27.63 12.69 -23.01
N ASP A 133 28.38 12.55 -21.92
CA ASP A 133 27.89 12.00 -20.63
C ASP A 133 27.32 13.10 -19.72
N THR A 134 26.89 14.24 -20.29
CA THR A 134 26.25 15.32 -19.56
C THR A 134 24.93 15.70 -20.25
N PRO A 135 23.83 15.85 -19.50
CA PRO A 135 22.59 16.37 -20.06
C PRO A 135 22.78 17.82 -20.51
N ARG A 136 21.95 18.26 -21.45
CA ARG A 136 21.98 19.63 -21.92
C ARG A 136 20.59 20.22 -22.03
N GLU A 137 20.54 21.54 -21.92
CA GLU A 137 19.32 22.33 -22.01
C GLU A 137 19.57 23.52 -22.93
N ALA A 138 18.64 23.79 -23.82
CA ALA A 138 18.60 25.03 -24.60
C ALA A 138 17.30 25.77 -24.28
N LYS A 139 17.33 27.09 -24.28
CA LYS A 139 16.15 27.92 -24.17
C LYS A 139 15.85 28.60 -25.49
N VAL A 140 14.59 28.54 -25.86
CA VAL A 140 14.06 29.19 -27.08
C VAL A 140 13.06 30.24 -26.66
N THR A 141 13.16 31.42 -27.25
CA THR A 141 12.16 32.47 -27.11
C THR A 141 11.49 32.72 -28.45
N ILE A 142 10.18 32.70 -28.50
CA ILE A 142 9.37 33.13 -29.63
C ILE A 142 8.88 34.55 -29.30
N LYS A 143 9.17 35.50 -30.19
CA LYS A 143 8.90 36.94 -30.04
C LYS A 143 8.01 37.44 -31.16
N ALA A 144 7.00 38.21 -30.82
CA ALA A 144 6.15 38.87 -31.80
C ALA A 144 6.74 40.24 -32.20
N TYR A 145 6.82 40.50 -33.51
CA TYR A 145 7.40 41.75 -34.02
C TYR A 145 6.60 42.99 -33.53
N GLY A 146 7.33 44.04 -33.20
CA GLY A 146 6.75 45.31 -32.83
C GLY A 146 5.97 45.34 -31.49
N THR A 147 6.08 44.31 -30.69
CA THR A 147 5.44 44.20 -29.39
C THR A 147 6.42 43.70 -28.30
N SER A 148 5.99 43.71 -27.05
CA SER A 148 6.69 43.07 -25.94
C SER A 148 6.30 41.61 -25.74
N LEU A 149 5.38 41.06 -26.53
CA LEU A 149 4.92 39.70 -26.40
C LEU A 149 6.03 38.70 -26.77
N SER A 150 6.34 37.83 -25.84
CA SER A 150 7.26 36.73 -26.03
C SER A 150 6.92 35.56 -25.13
N GLN A 151 7.24 34.35 -25.56
CA GLN A 151 7.13 33.14 -24.75
C GLN A 151 8.43 32.36 -24.87
N THR A 152 8.95 31.92 -23.71
CA THR A 152 10.19 31.13 -23.62
C THR A 152 9.86 29.74 -23.13
N PHE A 153 10.50 28.73 -23.71
CA PHE A 153 10.44 27.34 -23.26
C PHE A 153 11.83 26.70 -23.30
N SER A 154 12.02 25.60 -22.56
CA SER A 154 13.25 24.84 -22.56
C SER A 154 13.16 23.61 -23.47
N ILE A 155 14.30 23.24 -24.09
CA ILE A 155 14.52 21.96 -24.74
C ILE A 155 15.52 21.19 -23.90
N HIS A 156 15.10 20.06 -23.33
CA HIS A 156 15.93 19.21 -22.49
C HIS A 156 16.36 17.98 -23.28
N GLN A 157 17.62 17.61 -23.16
CA GLN A 157 18.14 16.38 -23.76
C GLN A 157 19.02 15.67 -22.74
N ALA A 158 18.70 14.39 -22.46
CA ALA A 158 19.44 13.55 -21.53
C ALA A 158 20.87 13.31 -22.03
N ASP A 159 21.77 12.94 -21.13
CA ASP A 159 23.08 12.46 -21.47
C ASP A 159 23.01 11.02 -22.00
N ARG A 160 24.08 10.59 -22.67
CA ARG A 160 24.17 9.26 -23.28
C ARG A 160 24.13 8.13 -22.22
N SER A 161 24.71 8.37 -21.06
CA SER A 161 24.87 7.36 -20.01
C SER A 161 23.59 7.14 -19.19
N SER A 162 22.66 8.11 -19.19
CA SER A 162 21.43 8.06 -18.39
C SER A 162 20.13 8.00 -19.20
N ALA A 163 20.19 8.09 -20.54
CA ALA A 163 18.99 8.10 -21.35
C ALA A 163 18.28 6.74 -21.37
N PHE A 164 16.98 6.71 -21.06
CA PHE A 164 16.17 5.48 -21.07
C PHE A 164 16.20 4.76 -22.41
N GLU A 165 16.14 5.47 -23.50
CA GLU A 165 16.14 4.89 -24.86
C GLU A 165 17.46 4.17 -25.25
N LEU A 166 18.50 4.29 -24.41
CA LEU A 166 19.77 3.57 -24.50
C LEU A 166 19.95 2.58 -23.35
N ALA A 167 18.98 2.49 -22.46
CA ALA A 167 19.05 1.60 -21.30
C ALA A 167 19.01 0.13 -21.72
N GLU A 168 19.81 -0.68 -21.05
CA GLU A 168 19.80 -2.13 -21.21
C GLU A 168 18.63 -2.74 -20.42
N LYS A 169 17.85 -3.60 -21.07
CA LYS A 169 16.84 -4.37 -20.37
C LYS A 169 17.49 -5.42 -19.49
N VAL A 170 17.15 -5.43 -18.20
CA VAL A 170 17.57 -6.46 -17.25
C VAL A 170 16.34 -7.08 -16.58
N THR A 171 16.50 -8.29 -16.09
CA THR A 171 15.48 -8.96 -15.29
C THR A 171 15.49 -8.45 -13.84
N VAL A 172 14.40 -8.70 -13.10
CA VAL A 172 14.32 -8.39 -11.67
C VAL A 172 15.45 -9.07 -10.89
N ALA A 173 15.75 -10.34 -11.20
CA ALA A 173 16.84 -11.06 -10.54
C ALA A 173 18.22 -10.42 -10.80
N GLU A 174 18.50 -10.01 -12.05
CA GLU A 174 19.75 -9.32 -12.40
C GLU A 174 19.85 -7.94 -11.75
N LEU A 175 18.73 -7.20 -11.66
CA LEU A 175 18.68 -5.93 -10.96
C LEU A 175 19.02 -6.08 -9.48
N LEU A 176 18.37 -7.00 -8.78
CA LEU A 176 18.60 -7.24 -7.35
C LEU A 176 20.00 -7.79 -7.06
N ALA A 177 20.62 -8.50 -8.01
CA ALA A 177 22.00 -8.96 -7.91
C ALA A 177 23.03 -7.83 -7.91
N LEU A 178 22.66 -6.59 -8.29
CA LEU A 178 23.54 -5.42 -8.14
C LEU A 178 23.82 -5.09 -6.67
N GLY A 179 22.95 -5.52 -5.74
CA GLY A 179 23.09 -5.29 -4.31
C GLY A 179 22.65 -3.88 -3.89
N GLU A 180 22.78 -3.60 -2.59
CA GLU A 180 22.36 -2.32 -2.00
C GLU A 180 23.21 -1.16 -2.51
N GLY A 181 22.57 -0.03 -2.78
CA GLY A 181 23.20 1.21 -3.21
C GLY A 181 22.51 1.84 -4.42
N LYS A 182 23.12 2.93 -4.90
CA LYS A 182 22.64 3.65 -6.06
C LYS A 182 22.98 2.90 -7.35
N ILE A 183 22.00 2.71 -8.22
CA ILE A 183 22.18 2.04 -9.51
C ILE A 183 22.85 2.98 -10.49
N ALA A 184 24.12 2.70 -10.81
CA ALA A 184 24.93 3.51 -11.73
C ALA A 184 24.89 3.01 -13.19
N ARG A 185 24.37 1.78 -13.42
CA ARG A 185 24.17 1.23 -14.78
C ARG A 185 22.91 1.81 -15.39
N ASN A 186 22.98 2.14 -16.68
CA ASN A 186 21.79 2.55 -17.44
C ASN A 186 20.97 1.31 -17.81
N VAL A 187 20.08 0.90 -16.92
CA VAL A 187 19.26 -0.30 -17.06
C VAL A 187 17.79 -0.01 -16.80
N TYR A 188 16.91 -0.83 -17.34
CA TYR A 188 15.49 -0.81 -17.01
C TYR A 188 14.95 -2.22 -16.82
N VAL A 189 13.84 -2.33 -16.09
CA VAL A 189 13.09 -3.57 -15.92
C VAL A 189 11.71 -3.42 -16.53
N GLU A 190 11.19 -4.53 -17.04
CA GLU A 190 9.78 -4.68 -17.39
C GLU A 190 9.16 -5.74 -16.52
N GLY A 191 7.92 -5.51 -16.11
CA GLY A 191 7.17 -6.47 -15.30
C GLY A 191 5.72 -6.05 -15.17
N THR A 192 4.95 -6.90 -14.51
CA THR A 192 3.52 -6.66 -14.26
C THR A 192 3.30 -6.30 -12.80
N VAL A 193 2.47 -5.29 -12.55
CA VAL A 193 2.06 -4.90 -11.19
C VAL A 193 1.18 -6.00 -10.60
N ILE A 194 1.64 -6.59 -9.49
CA ILE A 194 0.93 -7.68 -8.80
C ILE A 194 0.26 -7.24 -7.51
N SER A 195 0.49 -6.03 -7.04
CA SER A 195 -0.14 -5.44 -5.84
C SER A 195 -1.34 -4.58 -6.20
N ASP A 196 -2.25 -4.42 -5.25
CA ASP A 196 -3.43 -3.57 -5.40
C ASP A 196 -3.33 -2.35 -4.49
N ARG A 197 -3.08 -1.18 -5.07
CA ARG A 197 -2.96 0.09 -4.35
C ARG A 197 -4.25 0.53 -3.66
N THR A 198 -5.39 -0.01 -4.06
CA THR A 198 -6.70 0.38 -3.51
C THR A 198 -7.03 -0.40 -2.23
N THR A 199 -6.49 -1.59 -2.05
CA THR A 199 -6.75 -2.45 -0.89
C THR A 199 -5.70 -2.37 0.20
N ARG A 200 -4.47 -1.99 -0.13
CA ARG A 200 -3.39 -1.63 0.81
C ARG A 200 -2.98 -2.71 1.81
N ASN A 201 -2.91 -3.98 1.39
CA ASN A 201 -2.40 -5.06 2.24
C ASN A 201 -0.90 -5.26 2.07
N TYR A 202 -0.09 -4.34 2.59
CA TYR A 202 1.35 -4.34 2.44
C TYR A 202 2.10 -4.58 3.76
N PRO A 203 3.38 -4.99 3.71
CA PRO A 203 4.23 -4.99 4.88
C PRO A 203 4.29 -3.59 5.48
N LEU A 204 3.94 -3.45 6.76
CA LEU A 204 4.00 -2.17 7.46
C LEU A 204 5.32 -2.04 8.18
N ALA A 205 6.07 -1.01 7.85
CA ALA A 205 7.23 -0.59 8.62
C ALA A 205 6.82 0.31 9.81
N TYR A 206 5.87 1.19 9.59
CA TYR A 206 5.34 2.17 10.55
C TYR A 206 3.91 2.56 10.24
N LEU A 207 3.34 3.26 11.16
CA LEU A 207 1.94 3.46 11.47
C LEU A 207 1.05 3.98 10.40
N ASP A 208 1.36 4.54 9.27
CA ASP A 208 0.25 5.19 8.59
C ASP A 208 0.45 5.77 7.20
N GLU A 209 1.64 6.07 6.80
CA GLU A 209 1.74 6.85 5.56
C GLU A 209 2.22 6.02 4.36
N TYR A 210 2.84 4.88 4.63
CA TYR A 210 3.70 4.23 3.66
C TYR A 210 3.06 3.15 2.80
N THR A 211 1.85 2.74 3.10
CA THR A 211 1.22 1.66 2.33
C THR A 211 0.70 2.13 0.98
N ALA A 212 0.38 3.40 0.84
CA ALA A 212 -0.09 3.95 -0.42
C ALA A 212 1.03 4.13 -1.45
N ASN A 213 2.28 4.27 -1.00
CA ASN A 213 3.45 4.42 -1.88
C ASN A 213 4.10 3.09 -2.30
N THR A 214 3.57 1.96 -1.84
CA THR A 214 4.14 0.63 -2.10
C THR A 214 3.55 0.02 -3.37
N MET A 215 4.42 -0.54 -4.21
CA MET A 215 4.07 -1.32 -5.39
C MET A 215 4.93 -2.58 -5.46
N PHE A 216 4.34 -3.70 -5.89
CA PHE A 216 5.09 -4.90 -6.23
C PHE A 216 4.96 -5.18 -7.72
N VAL A 217 6.09 -5.43 -8.37
CA VAL A 217 6.17 -5.76 -9.79
C VAL A 217 6.83 -7.11 -9.94
N GLU A 218 6.33 -7.95 -10.82
CA GLU A 218 6.88 -9.29 -11.07
C GLU A 218 7.23 -9.50 -12.54
N ASP A 219 8.38 -10.14 -12.77
CA ASP A 219 8.76 -10.73 -14.05
C ASP A 219 8.93 -12.25 -13.92
N ALA A 220 9.35 -12.91 -14.99
CA ALA A 220 9.58 -14.37 -14.97
C ALA A 220 10.65 -14.81 -13.95
N THR A 221 11.54 -13.93 -13.52
CA THR A 221 12.73 -14.24 -12.71
C THR A 221 12.54 -13.88 -11.24
N GLY A 222 11.65 -12.94 -10.89
CA GLY A 222 11.48 -12.51 -9.50
C GLY A 222 10.42 -11.45 -9.32
N GLY A 223 10.16 -11.14 -8.06
CA GLY A 223 9.33 -10.03 -7.63
C GLY A 223 10.16 -8.87 -7.09
N LEU A 224 9.77 -7.65 -7.43
CA LEU A 224 10.42 -6.42 -7.03
C LEU A 224 9.51 -5.60 -6.13
N TRP A 225 9.97 -5.29 -4.94
CA TRP A 225 9.31 -4.34 -4.03
C TRP A 225 9.78 -2.93 -4.35
N ILE A 226 8.84 -2.04 -4.57
CA ILE A 226 9.09 -0.63 -4.88
C ILE A 226 8.36 0.24 -3.87
N GLU A 227 9.05 1.23 -3.33
CA GLU A 227 8.46 2.35 -2.60
C GLU A 227 8.68 3.64 -3.36
N PHE A 228 7.61 4.34 -3.66
CA PHE A 228 7.66 5.68 -4.25
C PHE A 228 8.06 6.71 -3.20
N ASP A 229 8.70 7.78 -3.63
CA ASP A 229 9.07 8.91 -2.77
C ASP A 229 7.82 9.62 -2.23
N ASP A 230 6.78 9.73 -3.04
CA ASP A 230 5.46 10.22 -2.65
C ASP A 230 4.36 9.22 -3.04
N ALA A 231 3.38 9.03 -2.16
CA ALA A 231 2.23 8.17 -2.41
C ALA A 231 1.39 8.59 -3.63
N VAL A 232 1.39 9.88 -3.99
CA VAL A 232 0.69 10.38 -5.18
C VAL A 232 1.30 9.89 -6.49
N ASP A 233 2.56 9.46 -6.47
CA ASP A 233 3.26 8.90 -7.63
C ASP A 233 2.83 7.46 -7.94
N ASN A 234 2.28 6.74 -6.96
CA ASN A 234 1.75 5.39 -7.15
C ASN A 234 0.35 5.43 -7.78
N THR A 235 0.30 5.60 -9.08
CA THR A 235 -0.95 5.65 -9.86
C THR A 235 -1.24 4.35 -10.63
N TYR A 236 -0.41 3.33 -10.47
CA TYR A 236 -0.42 2.08 -11.25
C TYR A 236 -1.40 1.08 -10.65
N ASP A 237 -2.21 0.49 -11.51
CA ASP A 237 -3.25 -0.44 -11.10
C ASP A 237 -2.76 -1.90 -11.15
N LEU A 238 -3.44 -2.76 -10.41
CA LEU A 238 -3.21 -4.21 -10.45
C LEU A 238 -3.32 -4.73 -11.89
N ASN A 239 -2.31 -5.46 -12.33
CA ASN A 239 -2.10 -6.03 -13.65
C ASN A 239 -1.61 -5.05 -14.73
N ASP A 240 -1.24 -3.82 -14.40
CA ASP A 240 -0.54 -2.97 -15.36
C ASP A 240 0.83 -3.57 -15.69
N ASP A 241 1.17 -3.60 -16.98
CA ASP A 241 2.52 -3.88 -17.45
C ASP A 241 3.31 -2.58 -17.49
N VAL A 242 4.44 -2.56 -16.78
CA VAL A 242 5.27 -1.36 -16.58
C VAL A 242 6.70 -1.55 -17.09
N ALA A 243 7.29 -0.45 -17.60
CA ALA A 243 8.72 -0.36 -17.84
C ALA A 243 9.32 0.73 -16.97
N ILE A 244 10.30 0.38 -16.14
CA ILE A 244 10.85 1.26 -15.11
C ILE A 244 12.33 1.46 -15.32
N HIS A 245 12.74 2.71 -15.51
CA HIS A 245 14.13 3.10 -15.66
C HIS A 245 14.82 3.15 -14.30
N MET A 246 15.85 2.34 -14.14
CA MET A 246 16.50 2.13 -12.84
C MET A 246 17.78 2.96 -12.63
N TYR A 247 18.28 3.63 -13.66
CA TYR A 247 19.44 4.50 -13.51
C TYR A 247 19.22 5.58 -12.46
N GLY A 248 20.13 5.69 -11.52
CA GLY A 248 20.05 6.68 -10.44
C GLY A 248 19.11 6.32 -9.28
N GLN A 249 18.30 5.28 -9.42
CA GLN A 249 17.46 4.76 -8.34
C GLN A 249 18.31 4.03 -7.29
N SER A 250 17.75 3.77 -6.12
CA SER A 250 18.47 3.13 -5.02
C SER A 250 17.85 1.79 -4.65
N ILE A 251 18.67 0.76 -4.53
CA ILE A 251 18.31 -0.49 -3.87
C ILE A 251 18.65 -0.33 -2.39
N ALA A 252 17.66 -0.47 -1.54
CA ALA A 252 17.82 -0.37 -0.09
C ALA A 252 17.27 -1.62 0.61
N ARG A 253 17.70 -1.80 1.85
CA ARG A 253 17.15 -2.82 2.72
C ARG A 253 16.14 -2.19 3.66
N ASP A 254 14.92 -2.70 3.62
CA ASP A 254 13.89 -2.27 4.55
C ASP A 254 14.27 -2.65 5.99
N THR A 255 14.16 -1.70 6.90
CA THR A 255 14.61 -1.87 8.30
C THR A 255 13.68 -2.76 9.11
N TYR A 256 12.43 -2.91 8.68
CA TYR A 256 11.42 -3.69 9.38
C TYR A 256 11.35 -5.15 8.92
N THR A 257 11.35 -5.37 7.59
CA THR A 257 11.25 -6.70 7.01
C THR A 257 12.60 -7.31 6.67
N ASN A 258 13.65 -6.48 6.62
CA ASN A 258 14.97 -6.84 6.12
C ASN A 258 14.96 -7.32 4.66
N GLY A 259 13.90 -7.01 3.89
CA GLY A 259 13.77 -7.28 2.46
C GLY A 259 14.45 -6.19 1.62
N LEU A 260 14.85 -6.54 0.39
CA LEU A 260 15.34 -5.54 -0.57
C LEU A 260 14.17 -4.85 -1.25
N LYS A 261 14.31 -3.55 -1.48
CA LYS A 261 13.34 -2.72 -2.20
C LYS A 261 14.03 -1.66 -3.05
N ILE A 262 13.33 -1.14 -4.04
CA ILE A 262 13.65 0.16 -4.63
C ILE A 262 13.08 1.22 -3.71
N ASP A 263 13.91 2.13 -3.23
CA ASP A 263 13.57 3.13 -2.23
C ASP A 263 13.54 4.52 -2.86
N GLY A 264 12.42 5.23 -2.68
CA GLY A 264 12.25 6.59 -3.17
C GLY A 264 12.11 6.71 -4.69
N LEU A 265 11.36 5.77 -5.35
CA LEU A 265 11.10 5.87 -6.78
C LEU A 265 10.23 7.09 -7.09
N THR A 266 10.60 7.84 -8.11
CA THR A 266 9.76 8.92 -8.64
C THR A 266 8.92 8.45 -9.82
N SER A 267 7.75 9.05 -10.05
CA SER A 267 6.89 8.71 -11.19
C SER A 267 7.60 8.87 -12.54
N SER A 268 8.57 9.78 -12.64
CA SER A 268 9.36 9.98 -13.86
C SER A 268 10.26 8.79 -14.24
N ALA A 269 10.54 7.89 -13.30
CA ALA A 269 11.28 6.66 -13.57
C ALA A 269 10.42 5.62 -14.32
N VAL A 270 9.11 5.67 -14.19
CA VAL A 270 8.18 4.77 -14.90
C VAL A 270 7.95 5.33 -16.31
N GLN A 271 8.52 4.69 -17.29
CA GLN A 271 8.54 5.16 -18.69
C GLN A 271 7.30 4.75 -19.47
N SER A 272 6.68 3.64 -19.08
CA SER A 272 5.40 3.19 -19.62
C SER A 272 4.62 2.41 -18.59
N ALA A 273 3.31 2.52 -18.65
CA ALA A 273 2.35 1.70 -17.91
C ALA A 273 1.13 1.49 -18.82
N VAL A 274 0.77 0.25 -19.05
CA VAL A 274 -0.38 -0.12 -19.89
C VAL A 274 -1.14 -1.27 -19.22
N PRO A 275 -2.47 -1.32 -19.31
CA PRO A 275 -3.24 -2.43 -18.80
C PRO A 275 -2.78 -3.75 -19.42
N GLY A 276 -2.36 -4.69 -18.58
CA GLY A 276 -1.89 -6.03 -18.95
C GLY A 276 -2.90 -7.13 -18.64
N LYS A 277 -2.47 -8.36 -18.83
CA LYS A 277 -3.30 -9.57 -18.53
C LYS A 277 -3.13 -10.08 -17.10
N GLY A 278 -2.15 -9.53 -16.36
CA GLY A 278 -1.74 -10.03 -15.06
C GLY A 278 -0.78 -11.22 -15.15
N VAL A 279 -0.28 -11.61 -13.99
CA VAL A 279 0.64 -12.73 -13.81
C VAL A 279 -0.16 -13.96 -13.39
N GLU A 280 0.15 -15.12 -13.99
CA GLU A 280 -0.38 -16.39 -13.48
C GLU A 280 0.33 -16.76 -12.17
N PRO A 281 -0.39 -16.94 -11.06
CA PRO A 281 0.23 -17.22 -9.78
C PRO A 281 1.00 -18.55 -9.78
N ILE A 282 2.15 -18.60 -9.14
CA ILE A 282 2.92 -19.83 -8.97
C ILE A 282 2.24 -20.70 -7.92
N VAL A 283 1.92 -21.93 -8.25
CA VAL A 283 1.40 -22.89 -7.28
C VAL A 283 2.53 -23.39 -6.40
N VAL A 284 2.40 -23.17 -5.09
CA VAL A 284 3.41 -23.58 -4.10
C VAL A 284 3.19 -25.04 -3.70
N GLU A 285 4.17 -25.90 -3.97
CA GLU A 285 4.11 -27.33 -3.64
C GLU A 285 4.36 -27.62 -2.14
N ASP A 286 5.15 -26.79 -1.49
CA ASP A 286 5.45 -26.88 -0.06
C ASP A 286 5.23 -25.53 0.62
N ILE A 287 4.10 -25.39 1.29
CA ILE A 287 3.70 -24.11 1.92
C ILE A 287 4.65 -23.65 3.04
N SER A 288 5.51 -24.53 3.56
CA SER A 288 6.54 -24.17 4.54
C SER A 288 7.77 -23.49 3.91
N GLN A 289 7.89 -23.52 2.58
CA GLN A 289 9.04 -23.01 1.83
C GLN A 289 8.77 -21.67 1.13
N LEU A 290 7.96 -20.81 1.72
CA LEU A 290 7.60 -19.50 1.14
C LEU A 290 8.83 -18.63 0.85
N SER A 291 9.94 -18.82 1.54
CA SER A 291 11.17 -18.06 1.31
C SER A 291 11.70 -18.10 -0.13
N GLN A 292 11.33 -19.12 -0.89
CA GLN A 292 11.73 -19.26 -2.29
C GLN A 292 10.97 -18.31 -3.25
N TYR A 293 9.93 -17.65 -2.77
CA TYR A 293 9.00 -16.87 -3.58
C TYR A 293 8.91 -15.41 -3.13
N GLU A 294 9.99 -14.85 -2.56
CA GLU A 294 10.01 -13.48 -2.06
C GLU A 294 9.48 -12.49 -3.11
N ASN A 295 8.50 -11.67 -2.70
CA ASN A 295 7.82 -10.65 -3.50
C ASN A 295 7.11 -11.16 -4.76
N ARG A 296 6.86 -12.47 -4.88
CA ARG A 296 6.17 -13.10 -6.01
C ARG A 296 4.71 -13.41 -5.68
N LEU A 297 3.89 -13.45 -6.73
CA LEU A 297 2.50 -13.87 -6.66
C LEU A 297 2.43 -15.40 -6.65
N VAL A 298 1.82 -15.95 -5.60
CA VAL A 298 1.69 -17.41 -5.45
C VAL A 298 0.26 -17.81 -5.11
N THR A 299 -0.07 -19.08 -5.31
CA THR A 299 -1.28 -19.72 -4.80
C THR A 299 -0.91 -20.89 -3.91
N LEU A 300 -1.39 -20.85 -2.67
CA LEU A 300 -1.42 -21.99 -1.76
C LEU A 300 -2.73 -22.72 -2.00
N ARG A 301 -2.66 -23.95 -2.51
CA ARG A 301 -3.84 -24.75 -2.80
C ARG A 301 -4.22 -25.63 -1.64
N ASP A 302 -5.52 -25.85 -1.48
CA ASP A 302 -6.09 -26.82 -0.55
C ASP A 302 -5.54 -26.65 0.87
N VAL A 303 -5.53 -25.40 1.38
CA VAL A 303 -5.10 -25.05 2.73
C VAL A 303 -6.29 -24.69 3.60
N GLU A 304 -6.19 -24.97 4.91
CA GLU A 304 -7.18 -24.60 5.91
C GLU A 304 -6.62 -23.56 6.89
N PHE A 305 -7.47 -22.68 7.39
CA PHE A 305 -7.14 -21.87 8.57
C PHE A 305 -7.12 -22.76 9.82
N VAL A 306 -6.04 -22.69 10.59
CA VAL A 306 -5.91 -23.52 11.81
C VAL A 306 -6.94 -23.11 12.86
N LEU A 307 -7.16 -21.80 13.01
CA LEU A 307 -8.22 -21.23 13.85
C LEU A 307 -9.18 -20.41 12.99
N PRO A 308 -10.19 -21.04 12.37
CA PRO A 308 -11.14 -20.35 11.48
C PRO A 308 -12.18 -19.55 12.30
N TYR A 309 -11.80 -18.40 12.82
CA TYR A 309 -12.71 -17.52 13.54
C TYR A 309 -12.30 -16.05 13.31
N GLY A 310 -13.29 -15.16 13.45
CA GLY A 310 -13.09 -13.74 13.28
C GLY A 310 -12.90 -13.33 11.83
N THR A 311 -12.16 -12.27 11.61
CA THR A 311 -11.90 -11.67 10.29
C THR A 311 -10.43 -11.78 9.94
N LEU A 312 -10.06 -11.40 8.71
CA LEU A 312 -8.67 -11.44 8.25
C LEU A 312 -7.71 -10.63 9.11
N CYS A 313 -8.19 -9.61 9.79
CA CYS A 313 -7.39 -8.85 10.75
C CYS A 313 -8.15 -8.64 12.06
N ASN A 314 -7.92 -9.51 13.02
CA ASN A 314 -8.53 -9.45 14.35
C ASN A 314 -7.78 -8.46 15.25
N ILE A 315 -8.05 -7.18 15.09
CA ILE A 315 -7.40 -6.13 15.87
C ILE A 315 -8.22 -5.80 17.11
N ASN A 316 -7.53 -5.44 18.20
CA ASN A 316 -8.19 -4.96 19.40
C ASN A 316 -9.04 -3.72 19.10
N GLU A 317 -10.35 -3.85 19.26
CA GLU A 317 -11.32 -2.83 18.90
C GLU A 317 -11.17 -1.52 19.70
N ALA A 318 -10.64 -1.60 20.91
CA ALA A 318 -10.36 -0.38 21.67
C ALA A 318 -9.30 0.47 20.99
N VAL A 319 -8.33 -0.17 20.34
CA VAL A 319 -7.32 0.53 19.52
C VAL A 319 -7.92 0.97 18.20
N ALA A 320 -8.74 0.11 17.58
CA ALA A 320 -9.49 0.45 16.38
C ALA A 320 -10.40 1.68 16.57
N ALA A 321 -11.07 1.78 17.73
CA ALA A 321 -11.95 2.89 18.06
C ALA A 321 -11.21 4.23 18.21
N TYR A 322 -9.94 4.21 18.58
CA TYR A 322 -9.13 5.43 18.64
C TYR A 322 -8.62 5.88 17.27
N GLY A 323 -8.78 5.04 16.25
CA GLY A 323 -8.35 5.32 14.88
C GLY A 323 -6.84 5.47 14.73
N ILE A 324 -6.40 5.65 13.51
CA ILE A 324 -5.02 5.99 13.16
C ILE A 324 -4.62 7.36 13.76
N GLU A 325 -5.59 8.21 14.08
CA GLU A 325 -5.37 9.56 14.63
C GLU A 325 -4.70 9.58 16.02
N GLN A 326 -4.65 8.44 16.73
CA GLN A 326 -3.97 8.38 18.04
C GLN A 326 -2.82 7.36 18.13
N PRO A 327 -2.06 7.11 17.07
CA PRO A 327 -0.81 6.34 17.19
C PRO A 327 0.14 7.00 18.21
N ALA A 328 0.15 8.32 18.27
CA ALA A 328 0.96 9.08 19.24
C ALA A 328 0.69 8.73 20.72
N LYS A 329 -0.50 8.24 21.07
CA LYS A 329 -0.79 7.79 22.43
C LYS A 329 -0.08 6.48 22.77
N TYR A 330 0.13 5.63 21.78
CA TYR A 330 0.82 4.36 21.90
C TYR A 330 2.30 4.45 21.50
N GLN A 331 2.70 5.48 20.75
CA GLN A 331 4.07 5.75 20.32
C GLN A 331 4.93 6.50 21.35
N ARG A 332 4.36 7.04 22.41
CA ARG A 332 5.03 8.02 23.27
C ARG A 332 6.00 7.46 24.29
N SER A 333 6.11 6.18 24.48
CA SER A 333 7.19 5.61 25.26
C SER A 333 8.20 4.94 24.34
N ALA A 334 9.48 4.98 24.69
CA ALA A 334 10.52 4.25 23.96
C ALA A 334 10.23 2.75 23.87
N ASP A 335 9.29 2.24 24.68
CA ASP A 335 8.83 0.86 24.73
C ASP A 335 7.71 0.56 23.73
N TYR A 336 7.10 1.58 23.12
CA TYR A 336 5.95 1.46 22.21
C TYR A 336 6.27 1.83 20.75
N ASN A 337 7.53 2.12 20.44
CA ASN A 337 7.95 2.53 19.10
C ASN A 337 7.76 1.47 18.01
N ASP A 338 7.25 0.30 18.39
CA ASP A 338 7.19 -0.87 17.53
C ASP A 338 5.81 -1.54 17.52
N LEU A 339 4.72 -0.78 17.45
CA LEU A 339 3.38 -1.35 17.30
C LEU A 339 3.30 -2.17 16.01
N THR A 340 2.98 -3.44 16.17
CA THR A 340 2.66 -4.28 15.02
C THR A 340 1.20 -4.05 14.65
N LEU A 341 0.97 -3.42 13.51
CA LEU A 341 -0.36 -3.21 12.95
C LEU A 341 -0.75 -4.32 11.97
N GLU A 342 -0.28 -5.52 12.23
CA GLU A 342 -0.53 -6.69 11.41
C GLU A 342 -1.11 -7.81 12.24
N TYR A 343 -2.01 -8.58 11.66
CA TYR A 343 -2.52 -9.80 12.23
C TYR A 343 -2.15 -11.00 11.36
N GLY A 344 -1.71 -12.08 11.99
CA GLY A 344 -1.30 -13.30 11.29
C GLY A 344 -2.19 -14.48 11.64
N HIS A 345 -2.66 -15.17 10.62
CA HIS A 345 -3.33 -16.47 10.72
C HIS A 345 -2.39 -17.59 10.30
N TYR A 346 -2.46 -18.72 10.99
CA TYR A 346 -1.80 -19.92 10.51
C TYR A 346 -2.68 -20.66 9.49
N LEU A 347 -2.05 -21.02 8.40
CA LEU A 347 -2.58 -21.90 7.37
C LEU A 347 -1.93 -23.28 7.51
N ARG A 348 -2.67 -24.33 7.22
CA ARG A 348 -2.20 -25.70 7.24
C ARG A 348 -2.63 -26.44 6.00
N ASP A 349 -1.76 -27.23 5.40
CA ASP A 349 -2.09 -28.14 4.31
C ASP A 349 -2.45 -29.54 4.78
N GLY A 350 -2.85 -30.42 3.86
CA GLY A 350 -3.20 -31.80 4.16
C GLY A 350 -2.05 -32.67 4.67
N LYS A 351 -0.80 -32.19 4.61
CA LYS A 351 0.38 -32.85 5.18
C LYS A 351 0.74 -32.29 6.58
N GLY A 352 -0.03 -31.34 7.08
CA GLY A 352 0.22 -30.71 8.38
C GLY A 352 1.29 -29.62 8.36
N ARG A 353 1.82 -29.23 7.18
CA ARG A 353 2.79 -28.14 7.06
C ARG A 353 2.09 -26.80 7.27
N LEU A 354 2.82 -25.84 7.83
CA LEU A 354 2.28 -24.56 8.22
C LEU A 354 2.86 -23.42 7.38
N ALA A 355 2.02 -22.47 7.05
CA ALA A 355 2.37 -21.16 6.53
C ALA A 355 1.66 -20.08 7.32
N LYS A 356 2.03 -18.81 7.13
CA LYS A 356 1.33 -17.68 7.73
C LYS A 356 0.73 -16.78 6.66
N LEU A 357 -0.51 -16.40 6.86
CA LEU A 357 -1.14 -15.28 6.17
C LEU A 357 -1.10 -14.08 7.10
N TYR A 358 -0.56 -12.95 6.62
CA TYR A 358 -0.60 -11.69 7.36
C TYR A 358 -1.49 -10.67 6.66
N THR A 359 -2.20 -9.92 7.48
CA THR A 359 -3.05 -8.84 7.02
C THR A 359 -2.68 -7.57 7.79
N SER A 360 -2.45 -6.49 7.07
CA SER A 360 -2.14 -5.21 7.68
C SER A 360 -3.40 -4.47 8.13
N TRP A 361 -3.22 -3.55 9.06
CA TRP A 361 -4.26 -2.62 9.50
C TRP A 361 -4.87 -1.83 8.34
N SER A 362 -4.04 -1.40 7.41
CA SER A 362 -4.44 -0.60 6.25
C SER A 362 -5.21 -1.37 5.18
N PHE A 363 -5.28 -2.70 5.28
CA PHE A 363 -6.04 -3.52 4.34
C PHE A 363 -7.53 -3.18 4.41
N THR A 364 -8.05 -2.59 3.33
CA THR A 364 -9.42 -2.05 3.31
C THR A 364 -10.50 -3.13 3.40
N GLU A 365 -10.19 -4.38 3.02
CA GLU A 365 -11.12 -5.50 3.03
C GLU A 365 -10.98 -6.42 4.25
N ARG A 366 -10.07 -6.11 5.19
CA ARG A 366 -9.71 -6.97 6.33
C ARG A 366 -10.84 -7.42 7.25
N GLY A 367 -11.91 -6.69 7.29
CA GLY A 367 -13.03 -6.93 8.20
C GLY A 367 -14.36 -7.24 7.50
N LEU A 368 -14.36 -7.43 6.19
CA LEU A 368 -15.60 -7.57 5.42
C LEU A 368 -16.29 -8.92 5.69
N HIS A 369 -15.51 -10.00 5.77
CA HIS A 369 -16.05 -11.34 5.96
C HIS A 369 -15.33 -12.08 7.08
N LEU A 370 -15.97 -13.12 7.56
CA LEU A 370 -15.38 -14.03 8.53
C LEU A 370 -14.41 -14.98 7.82
N ILE A 371 -13.40 -15.43 8.57
CA ILE A 371 -12.49 -16.48 8.13
C ILE A 371 -13.29 -17.73 7.78
N PRO A 372 -13.11 -18.30 6.58
CA PRO A 372 -13.89 -19.44 6.13
C PRO A 372 -13.49 -20.74 6.83
N GLU A 373 -14.44 -21.63 6.99
CA GLU A 373 -14.24 -23.02 7.41
C GLU A 373 -13.84 -23.89 6.21
N GLY A 374 -13.26 -25.06 6.49
CA GLY A 374 -12.86 -26.00 5.46
C GLY A 374 -11.49 -25.68 4.87
N ALA A 375 -11.18 -26.30 3.75
CA ALA A 375 -9.97 -26.05 2.97
C ALA A 375 -10.31 -25.41 1.63
N GLY A 376 -9.40 -24.59 1.14
CA GLY A 376 -9.55 -23.86 -0.11
C GLY A 376 -8.21 -23.29 -0.58
N ASP A 377 -8.26 -22.36 -1.51
CA ASP A 377 -7.09 -21.79 -2.16
C ASP A 377 -6.89 -20.34 -1.72
N ILE A 378 -5.63 -19.96 -1.49
CA ILE A 378 -5.24 -18.60 -1.12
C ILE A 378 -4.18 -18.11 -2.09
N THR A 379 -4.50 -17.06 -2.83
CA THR A 379 -3.57 -16.36 -3.72
C THR A 379 -3.07 -15.09 -3.03
N GLY A 380 -1.79 -14.76 -3.21
CA GLY A 380 -1.23 -13.55 -2.63
C GLY A 380 0.25 -13.39 -2.90
N ILE A 381 0.79 -12.28 -2.41
CA ILE A 381 2.20 -11.94 -2.54
C ILE A 381 2.95 -12.48 -1.33
N VAL A 382 4.07 -13.15 -1.58
CA VAL A 382 4.95 -13.62 -0.49
C VAL A 382 5.85 -12.48 -0.05
N ASN A 383 5.80 -12.17 1.24
CA ASN A 383 6.66 -11.14 1.81
C ASN A 383 7.51 -11.69 2.95
N LYS A 384 8.70 -11.15 3.03
CA LYS A 384 9.58 -11.35 4.17
C LYS A 384 9.07 -10.53 5.34
N ARG A 385 9.08 -11.11 6.53
CA ARG A 385 8.77 -10.44 7.77
C ARG A 385 9.91 -10.68 8.75
N TYR A 386 10.43 -9.58 9.26
CA TYR A 386 11.49 -9.64 10.24
C TYR A 386 10.94 -9.23 11.60
N LYS A 387 10.95 -10.15 12.55
CA LYS A 387 10.57 -9.84 13.92
C LYS A 387 11.74 -9.18 14.62
N ALA A 388 11.78 -7.85 14.62
CA ALA A 388 12.72 -7.12 15.44
C ALA A 388 12.56 -7.50 16.92
N ASP A 389 13.65 -7.54 17.67
CA ASP A 389 13.62 -7.73 19.11
C ASP A 389 13.09 -6.45 19.77
N ARG A 390 11.78 -6.43 20.01
CA ARG A 390 11.06 -5.25 20.48
C ARG A 390 10.99 -5.10 21.98
N TYR A 391 11.50 -6.05 22.71
CA TYR A 391 11.25 -6.13 24.13
C TYR A 391 12.56 -6.07 24.91
N ARG A 392 13.05 -4.89 25.15
CA ARG A 392 14.16 -4.68 26.09
C ARG A 392 13.76 -5.03 27.51
N PRO A 393 14.67 -5.50 28.31
CA PRO A 393 16.08 -5.87 28.18
C PRO A 393 16.33 -7.39 28.13
N TYR A 394 15.33 -8.18 27.83
CA TYR A 394 15.39 -9.66 27.87
C TYR A 394 15.80 -10.28 26.54
N SER A 395 16.63 -9.59 25.79
CA SER A 395 17.08 -9.96 24.46
C SER A 395 17.80 -11.31 24.36
N ALA A 396 18.25 -11.87 25.47
CA ALA A 396 18.90 -13.17 25.48
C ALA A 396 17.98 -14.35 25.06
N VAL A 397 16.65 -14.15 25.21
CA VAL A 397 15.64 -15.19 24.88
C VAL A 397 15.09 -15.01 23.46
N ARG A 398 15.43 -13.93 22.78
CA ARG A 398 14.80 -13.52 21.53
C ARG A 398 15.78 -13.46 20.40
N GLN A 399 15.78 -14.52 19.61
CA GLN A 399 16.45 -14.47 18.32
C GLN A 399 15.58 -13.68 17.33
N LYS A 400 16.26 -12.90 16.50
CA LYS A 400 15.67 -12.29 15.33
C LYS A 400 15.26 -13.43 14.39
N GLU A 401 13.97 -13.73 14.31
CA GLU A 401 13.47 -14.74 13.41
C GLU A 401 13.02 -14.07 12.10
N GLU A 402 13.71 -14.40 11.03
CA GLU A 402 13.17 -14.15 9.70
C GLU A 402 11.98 -15.10 9.50
N SER A 403 10.88 -14.54 9.08
CA SER A 403 9.69 -15.31 8.73
C SER A 403 9.13 -14.86 7.39
N TRP A 404 8.41 -15.75 6.76
CA TRP A 404 7.80 -15.54 5.47
C TRP A 404 6.30 -15.70 5.61
N CYS A 405 5.55 -14.88 4.88
CA CYS A 405 4.09 -14.91 4.92
C CYS A 405 3.52 -14.65 3.53
N ILE A 406 2.27 -15.06 3.34
CA ILE A 406 1.48 -14.66 2.18
C ILE A 406 0.56 -13.51 2.58
N ARG A 407 0.37 -12.55 1.67
CA ARG A 407 -0.57 -11.44 1.80
C ARG A 407 -1.52 -11.45 0.62
N VAL A 408 -2.79 -11.63 0.90
CA VAL A 408 -3.83 -11.49 -0.13
C VAL A 408 -3.88 -10.05 -0.63
N ARG A 409 -4.09 -9.87 -1.92
CA ARG A 409 -4.24 -8.53 -2.53
C ARG A 409 -5.67 -8.01 -2.33
N ARG A 410 -6.64 -8.90 -2.42
CA ARG A 410 -8.07 -8.68 -2.22
C ARG A 410 -8.65 -9.86 -1.46
N GLU A 411 -9.78 -9.69 -0.83
CA GLU A 411 -10.49 -10.80 -0.20
C GLU A 411 -10.91 -11.88 -1.23
N SER A 412 -11.15 -11.48 -2.47
CA SER A 412 -11.43 -12.40 -3.59
C SER A 412 -10.26 -13.32 -3.96
N ASP A 413 -9.07 -13.12 -3.42
CA ASP A 413 -7.94 -14.04 -3.54
C ASP A 413 -8.08 -15.28 -2.64
N ILE A 414 -9.09 -15.31 -1.76
CA ILE A 414 -9.46 -16.45 -0.92
C ILE A 414 -10.64 -17.17 -1.60
N THR A 415 -10.36 -18.32 -2.18
CA THR A 415 -11.30 -19.02 -3.07
C THR A 415 -11.48 -20.48 -2.70
N ASN A 416 -12.51 -21.11 -3.24
CA ASN A 416 -12.79 -22.54 -3.13
C ASN A 416 -13.02 -23.06 -1.71
N PHE A 417 -13.11 -22.20 -0.70
CA PHE A 417 -13.44 -22.61 0.66
C PHE A 417 -14.90 -23.06 0.73
N SER A 418 -15.12 -24.17 1.41
CA SER A 418 -16.45 -24.63 1.76
C SER A 418 -16.88 -23.99 3.09
N ALA A 419 -18.12 -23.58 3.20
CA ALA A 419 -18.70 -23.16 4.48
C ALA A 419 -18.85 -24.34 5.48
N SER A 420 -18.57 -25.56 5.06
CA SER A 420 -18.64 -26.79 5.85
C SER A 420 -17.25 -27.18 6.36
N ASP A 421 -17.19 -27.65 7.60
CA ASP A 421 -15.99 -28.25 8.21
C ASP A 421 -15.62 -29.61 7.54
N ALA A 422 -16.47 -30.14 6.67
CA ALA A 422 -16.28 -31.45 6.02
C ALA A 422 -15.06 -31.51 5.08
N THR A 423 -14.60 -30.38 4.57
CA THR A 423 -13.43 -30.30 3.67
C THR A 423 -12.12 -30.07 4.43
N ARG A 424 -12.16 -29.93 5.75
CA ARG A 424 -10.93 -29.71 6.54
C ARG A 424 -10.01 -30.94 6.51
N HIS A 425 -8.71 -30.69 6.50
CA HIS A 425 -7.69 -31.73 6.62
C HIS A 425 -7.60 -32.30 8.03
N SER A 426 -8.14 -31.54 9.01
CA SER A 426 -8.08 -31.92 10.40
C SER A 426 -9.46 -31.98 11.03
N LYS A 427 -9.60 -32.86 12.02
CA LYS A 427 -10.79 -32.93 12.90
C LYS A 427 -10.52 -32.16 14.19
N THR A 428 -11.49 -31.42 14.66
CA THR A 428 -11.45 -30.80 15.97
C THR A 428 -11.64 -31.86 17.04
N VAL A 429 -10.62 -32.04 17.89
CA VAL A 429 -10.62 -32.96 19.02
C VAL A 429 -11.22 -32.30 20.24
N MET A 430 -10.80 -31.08 20.51
CA MET A 430 -11.28 -30.24 21.61
C MET A 430 -11.27 -28.78 21.17
N GLN A 431 -12.28 -28.04 21.59
CA GLN A 431 -12.30 -26.59 21.41
C GLN A 431 -12.91 -25.90 22.64
N ILE A 432 -12.23 -24.84 23.06
CA ILE A 432 -12.69 -23.88 24.06
C ILE A 432 -12.80 -22.53 23.35
N GLY A 433 -14.00 -21.93 23.41
CA GLY A 433 -14.32 -20.71 22.64
C GLY A 433 -14.72 -21.01 21.18
N PRO A 434 -15.07 -19.98 20.38
CA PRO A 434 -15.28 -18.60 20.81
C PRO A 434 -16.50 -18.46 21.75
N TRP A 435 -16.50 -17.42 22.55
CA TRP A 435 -17.57 -17.20 23.54
C TRP A 435 -18.49 -16.05 23.12
N SER A 436 -19.78 -16.22 23.40
CA SER A 436 -20.71 -15.11 23.46
C SER A 436 -20.79 -14.58 24.90
N LEU A 437 -20.81 -13.30 25.02
CA LEU A 437 -20.77 -12.48 26.23
C LEU A 437 -21.39 -13.05 27.50
N ASN A 438 -20.55 -13.17 28.52
CA ASN A 438 -20.99 -12.95 29.91
C ASN A 438 -19.82 -12.35 30.71
N LYS A 439 -20.03 -11.22 31.39
CA LYS A 439 -19.01 -10.58 32.25
C LYS A 439 -18.82 -11.30 33.58
N THR A 440 -19.28 -12.52 33.68
CA THR A 440 -19.22 -13.28 34.92
C THR A 440 -17.85 -13.93 35.07
N ALA A 441 -17.21 -13.77 36.21
CA ALA A 441 -16.02 -14.50 36.54
C ALA A 441 -16.33 -16.00 36.62
N LEU A 442 -15.43 -16.83 36.12
CA LEU A 442 -15.60 -18.28 36.08
C LEU A 442 -14.37 -18.97 36.65
N PRO A 443 -14.54 -19.99 37.50
CA PRO A 443 -13.44 -20.79 38.03
C PRO A 443 -12.81 -21.67 36.92
N GLU A 444 -13.62 -22.06 35.97
CA GLU A 444 -13.21 -22.88 34.83
C GLU A 444 -14.12 -22.65 33.63
N ILE A 445 -13.61 -22.97 32.42
CA ILE A 445 -14.37 -22.93 31.20
C ILE A 445 -14.34 -24.29 30.55
N VAL A 446 -15.53 -24.86 30.34
CA VAL A 446 -15.70 -26.18 29.73
C VAL A 446 -15.59 -26.06 28.21
N ALA A 447 -14.99 -27.06 27.58
CA ALA A 447 -14.90 -27.15 26.13
C ALA A 447 -16.28 -27.17 25.47
N SER A 448 -16.42 -26.45 24.37
CA SER A 448 -17.63 -26.47 23.52
C SER A 448 -17.64 -27.66 22.57
N VAL A 449 -16.47 -28.23 22.28
CA VAL A 449 -16.28 -29.44 21.47
C VAL A 449 -15.33 -30.36 22.23
N GLY A 450 -15.62 -31.65 22.25
CA GLY A 450 -14.78 -32.65 22.89
C GLY A 450 -14.79 -32.57 24.42
N LYS A 451 -13.72 -33.11 25.04
CA LYS A 451 -13.52 -33.08 26.48
C LYS A 451 -12.39 -32.14 26.84
N GLY A 452 -12.59 -31.29 27.84
CA GLY A 452 -11.55 -30.41 28.35
C GLY A 452 -12.12 -29.24 29.15
N ARG A 453 -11.30 -28.67 30.01
CA ARG A 453 -11.59 -27.48 30.82
C ARG A 453 -10.38 -26.58 30.86
N LEU A 454 -10.57 -25.28 30.72
CA LEU A 454 -9.53 -24.27 30.93
C LEU A 454 -9.71 -23.64 32.29
N LYS A 455 -8.64 -23.57 33.04
CA LYS A 455 -8.55 -22.86 34.32
C LYS A 455 -7.19 -22.20 34.49
N HIS A 456 -7.07 -21.40 35.52
CA HIS A 456 -5.83 -20.78 35.94
C HIS A 456 -5.33 -21.39 37.24
N SER A 457 -4.04 -21.49 37.45
CA SER A 457 -3.47 -21.91 38.75
C SER A 457 -3.76 -20.87 39.82
N VAL A 458 -3.85 -21.33 41.05
CA VAL A 458 -4.33 -20.61 42.24
C VAL A 458 -3.76 -19.19 42.40
N GLY A 459 -4.59 -18.25 42.82
CA GLY A 459 -4.21 -16.92 43.31
C GLY A 459 -4.52 -15.76 42.37
N VAL A 460 -5.48 -15.92 41.46
CA VAL A 460 -5.91 -14.88 40.53
C VAL A 460 -6.72 -13.79 41.22
N THR A 461 -6.40 -12.54 40.99
CA THR A 461 -7.25 -11.39 41.37
C THR A 461 -8.07 -10.94 40.19
N VAL A 462 -9.38 -10.90 40.35
CA VAL A 462 -10.30 -10.40 39.33
C VAL A 462 -10.22 -8.87 39.26
N LYS A 463 -9.87 -8.33 38.09
CA LYS A 463 -9.80 -6.88 37.89
C LYS A 463 -11.20 -6.27 37.90
N GLY A 464 -11.40 -5.26 38.76
CA GLY A 464 -12.68 -4.57 38.93
C GLY A 464 -13.47 -5.04 40.12
N SER A 465 -13.01 -6.07 40.85
CA SER A 465 -13.47 -6.37 42.22
C SER A 465 -12.66 -5.51 43.19
N THR A 466 -13.34 -4.69 43.98
CA THR A 466 -12.73 -3.94 45.10
C THR A 466 -12.55 -4.79 46.35
N THR A 467 -12.96 -6.03 46.32
CA THR A 467 -13.06 -6.86 47.52
C THR A 467 -12.71 -8.33 47.25
N GLY A 468 -11.46 -8.64 47.03
CA GLY A 468 -11.02 -10.00 47.24
C GLY A 468 -10.22 -10.64 46.12
N THR A 469 -9.31 -11.50 46.53
CA THR A 469 -8.68 -12.51 45.70
C THR A 469 -9.70 -13.59 45.37
N THR A 470 -9.96 -13.84 44.09
CA THR A 470 -10.73 -14.97 43.60
C THR A 470 -9.87 -15.80 42.68
N ASP A 471 -10.04 -17.12 42.72
CA ASP A 471 -9.37 -18.05 41.79
C ASP A 471 -10.07 -18.07 40.43
N GLU A 472 -10.80 -17.01 40.09
CA GLU A 472 -11.67 -16.95 38.93
C GLU A 472 -11.04 -16.17 37.77
N MET A 473 -11.21 -16.69 36.59
CA MET A 473 -10.91 -16.00 35.33
C MET A 473 -12.07 -15.07 35.00
N TYR A 474 -11.78 -13.95 34.35
CA TYR A 474 -12.81 -13.06 33.87
C TYR A 474 -12.59 -12.64 32.40
N TRP A 475 -13.68 -12.20 31.78
CA TRP A 475 -13.70 -11.89 30.38
C TRP A 475 -12.85 -10.66 30.05
N ALA A 476 -11.99 -10.81 29.06
CA ALA A 476 -11.21 -9.73 28.50
C ALA A 476 -11.88 -9.17 27.23
N TRP A 477 -11.34 -8.07 26.75
CA TRP A 477 -11.83 -7.39 25.57
C TRP A 477 -11.91 -8.30 24.34
N ALA A 478 -12.91 -8.01 23.50
CA ALA A 478 -13.06 -8.68 22.21
C ALA A 478 -11.88 -8.36 21.28
N HIS A 479 -11.34 -9.40 20.68
CA HIS A 479 -10.38 -9.30 19.60
C HIS A 479 -11.02 -9.58 18.23
N VAL A 480 -12.29 -9.95 18.21
CA VAL A 480 -13.01 -10.39 17.00
C VAL A 480 -14.38 -9.74 16.95
N ARG A 481 -14.80 -9.38 15.76
CA ARG A 481 -16.14 -8.88 15.47
C ARG A 481 -16.93 -9.83 14.61
N ASN A 482 -18.19 -9.94 14.94
CA ASN A 482 -19.22 -10.38 14.01
C ASN A 482 -19.85 -9.14 13.37
N GLY A 483 -19.56 -8.91 12.13
CA GLY A 483 -20.14 -7.83 11.32
C GLY A 483 -19.13 -7.07 10.47
N ALA A 484 -19.58 -6.56 9.36
CA ALA A 484 -18.77 -5.78 8.46
C ALA A 484 -18.30 -4.48 9.14
N ALA A 485 -16.99 -4.28 9.20
CA ALA A 485 -16.44 -2.97 9.46
C ALA A 485 -16.68 -2.08 8.23
N THR A 486 -16.97 -0.81 8.42
CA THR A 486 -17.05 0.16 7.32
C THR A 486 -15.77 0.96 7.26
N PHE A 487 -15.21 1.07 6.05
CA PHE A 487 -14.06 1.93 5.84
C PHE A 487 -14.52 3.38 5.67
N ASP A 488 -14.02 4.27 6.51
CA ASP A 488 -14.23 5.72 6.39
C ASP A 488 -13.11 6.30 5.53
N ALA A 489 -13.37 6.39 4.23
CA ALA A 489 -12.42 6.91 3.26
C ALA A 489 -12.07 8.41 3.48
N GLY A 490 -12.88 9.15 4.23
CA GLY A 490 -12.63 10.56 4.53
C GLY A 490 -11.55 10.75 5.59
N ASN A 491 -11.35 9.75 6.45
CA ASN A 491 -10.36 9.76 7.53
C ASN A 491 -9.37 8.60 7.44
N ASP A 492 -9.36 7.88 6.31
CA ASP A 492 -8.49 6.72 6.04
C ASP A 492 -8.48 5.69 7.19
N ARG A 493 -9.66 5.38 7.74
CA ARG A 493 -9.80 4.50 8.89
C ARG A 493 -10.98 3.55 8.78
N TRP A 494 -10.83 2.41 9.42
CA TRP A 494 -11.92 1.49 9.63
C TRP A 494 -12.78 1.94 10.81
N LEU A 495 -14.03 2.26 10.52
CA LEU A 495 -15.04 2.45 11.55
C LEU A 495 -15.46 1.07 12.03
N PRO A 496 -15.40 0.84 13.34
CA PRO A 496 -16.00 -0.33 13.92
C PRO A 496 -17.48 -0.41 13.50
N ALA A 497 -17.95 -1.60 13.12
CA ALA A 497 -19.38 -1.87 12.97
C ALA A 497 -20.05 -1.86 14.36
N TYR A 498 -19.98 -0.77 15.09
CA TYR A 498 -20.74 -0.56 16.31
C TYR A 498 -22.20 -0.29 15.96
N GLY A 499 -22.93 -1.34 15.62
CA GLY A 499 -24.34 -1.33 15.90
C GLY A 499 -24.52 -1.60 17.39
N ASN A 500 -24.90 -0.59 18.14
CA ASN A 500 -25.32 -0.62 19.55
C ASN A 500 -24.47 -1.49 20.51
N ALA A 501 -23.90 -0.87 21.52
CA ALA A 501 -23.01 -1.37 22.56
C ALA A 501 -23.48 -2.59 23.39
N THR A 502 -24.49 -3.31 22.98
CA THR A 502 -25.06 -4.44 23.70
C THR A 502 -24.55 -5.81 23.28
N THR A 503 -23.74 -5.90 22.24
CA THR A 503 -23.22 -7.19 21.72
C THR A 503 -21.72 -7.14 21.44
N VAL A 504 -20.92 -6.83 22.44
CA VAL A 504 -19.46 -7.05 22.36
C VAL A 504 -19.20 -8.53 22.56
N GLN A 505 -18.60 -9.21 21.59
CA GLN A 505 -18.12 -10.57 21.77
C GLN A 505 -16.74 -10.56 22.42
N TYR A 506 -16.60 -11.21 23.55
CA TYR A 506 -15.30 -11.45 24.18
C TYR A 506 -14.71 -12.74 23.61
N THR A 507 -13.48 -12.66 23.15
CA THR A 507 -12.78 -13.78 22.54
C THR A 507 -11.64 -14.30 23.40
N ALA A 508 -11.46 -13.70 24.58
CA ALA A 508 -10.42 -14.08 25.51
C ALA A 508 -10.90 -13.99 26.95
N VAL A 509 -10.29 -14.77 27.81
CA VAL A 509 -10.33 -14.64 29.25
C VAL A 509 -9.02 -14.10 29.77
N MET A 510 -9.04 -13.42 30.90
CA MET A 510 -7.90 -12.76 31.50
C MET A 510 -7.67 -13.23 32.94
N ALA A 511 -6.42 -13.38 33.30
CA ALA A 511 -6.00 -13.67 34.66
C ALA A 511 -4.89 -12.72 35.12
N GLN A 512 -4.80 -12.50 36.44
CA GLN A 512 -3.79 -11.68 37.13
C GLN A 512 -3.01 -12.54 38.13
N ASN A 513 -2.03 -11.95 38.83
CA ASN A 513 -1.22 -12.60 39.87
C ASN A 513 -0.42 -13.80 39.36
N TRP A 514 0.39 -13.57 38.36
CA TRP A 514 1.16 -14.61 37.68
C TRP A 514 2.35 -15.13 38.50
N TRP A 515 2.71 -14.47 39.61
CA TRP A 515 3.83 -14.86 40.47
C TRP A 515 3.36 -14.96 41.92
N LYS A 516 3.67 -16.07 42.57
CA LYS A 516 3.31 -16.32 43.96
C LYS A 516 4.16 -15.54 44.97
N ASN A 517 5.35 -15.10 44.52
CA ASN A 517 6.30 -14.36 45.34
C ASN A 517 6.90 -13.20 44.55
N THR A 518 6.70 -11.98 45.02
CA THR A 518 7.24 -10.78 44.39
C THR A 518 8.78 -10.70 44.39
N ALA A 519 9.46 -11.39 45.33
CA ALA A 519 10.90 -11.47 45.40
C ALA A 519 11.51 -12.42 44.33
N ALA A 520 10.68 -13.29 43.76
CA ALA A 520 11.11 -14.29 42.75
C ALA A 520 10.74 -13.88 41.33
N GLN A 521 10.76 -12.60 41.03
CA GLN A 521 10.30 -11.99 39.78
C GLN A 521 10.84 -12.65 38.48
N TYR A 522 11.89 -13.41 38.58
CA TYR A 522 12.58 -14.04 37.46
C TYR A 522 12.80 -15.55 37.65
N SER A 523 12.17 -16.14 38.66
CA SER A 523 12.29 -17.59 38.89
C SER A 523 11.28 -18.35 38.03
N SER A 524 11.75 -19.19 37.14
CA SER A 524 10.92 -20.06 36.30
C SER A 524 10.08 -21.07 37.12
N THR A 525 10.39 -21.28 38.40
CA THR A 525 9.74 -22.25 39.26
C THR A 525 8.47 -21.73 39.94
N ASP A 526 8.31 -20.41 40.04
CA ASP A 526 7.19 -19.77 40.75
C ASP A 526 6.12 -19.20 39.82
N GLY A 527 6.25 -19.38 38.50
CA GLY A 527 5.29 -18.94 37.52
C GLY A 527 3.96 -19.69 37.62
N CYS A 528 2.88 -18.94 37.56
CA CYS A 528 1.54 -19.51 37.43
C CYS A 528 1.26 -20.03 36.03
N CYS A 529 0.15 -20.74 35.88
CA CYS A 529 -0.16 -21.47 34.66
C CYS A 529 -1.59 -21.20 34.17
N TRP A 530 -1.80 -21.11 32.86
CA TRP A 530 -3.03 -21.56 32.24
C TRP A 530 -3.04 -23.08 32.20
N ILE A 531 -4.13 -23.75 32.59
CA ILE A 531 -4.20 -25.20 32.68
C ILE A 531 -5.41 -25.71 31.92
N LEU A 532 -5.17 -26.65 31.02
CA LEU A 532 -6.19 -27.46 30.36
C LEU A 532 -6.24 -28.82 31.07
N THR A 533 -7.40 -29.20 31.58
CA THR A 533 -7.61 -30.46 32.29
C THR A 533 -8.68 -31.31 31.63
N ASP A 534 -8.79 -32.56 32.04
CA ASP A 534 -9.78 -33.54 31.54
C ASP A 534 -9.73 -33.71 30.03
N LEU A 535 -8.55 -33.55 29.43
CA LEU A 535 -8.35 -33.69 27.98
C LEU A 535 -8.43 -35.18 27.60
N SER A 536 -8.99 -35.43 26.41
CA SER A 536 -9.06 -36.76 25.83
C SER A 536 -8.89 -36.68 24.31
N THR A 537 -8.04 -37.56 23.79
CA THR A 537 -7.80 -37.75 22.35
C THR A 537 -8.15 -39.18 21.92
N VAL A 538 -8.95 -39.89 22.71
CA VAL A 538 -9.39 -41.25 22.40
C VAL A 538 -10.05 -41.31 21.03
N GLY A 539 -9.60 -42.23 20.20
CA GLY A 539 -10.03 -42.38 18.81
C GLY A 539 -9.29 -41.52 17.80
N TYR A 540 -8.35 -40.69 18.23
CA TYR A 540 -7.55 -39.82 17.34
C TYR A 540 -6.10 -40.31 17.31
N THR A 541 -5.69 -40.91 16.19
CA THR A 541 -4.37 -41.52 15.98
C THR A 541 -3.47 -40.74 15.01
N GLY A 542 -4.01 -39.73 14.31
CA GLY A 542 -3.25 -38.85 13.43
C GLY A 542 -2.36 -37.85 14.19
N ALA A 543 -1.67 -37.01 13.46
CA ALA A 543 -0.85 -35.96 14.06
C ALA A 543 -1.73 -34.94 14.81
N LEU A 544 -1.44 -34.74 16.07
CA LEU A 544 -2.14 -33.81 16.95
C LEU A 544 -1.43 -32.45 16.97
N SER A 545 -2.21 -31.39 17.04
CA SER A 545 -1.71 -30.03 17.28
C SER A 545 -2.66 -29.27 18.20
N ILE A 546 -2.08 -28.34 18.97
CA ILE A 546 -2.84 -27.35 19.75
C ILE A 546 -2.60 -25.97 19.15
N ALA A 547 -3.67 -25.22 18.99
CA ALA A 547 -3.64 -23.84 18.54
C ALA A 547 -4.46 -22.94 19.49
N PHE A 548 -3.97 -21.74 19.74
CA PHE A 548 -4.67 -20.77 20.60
C PHE A 548 -4.22 -19.34 20.29
N THR A 549 -5.00 -18.36 20.75
CA THR A 549 -4.57 -16.96 20.79
C THR A 549 -4.19 -16.57 22.21
N ALA A 550 -3.12 -15.79 22.36
CA ALA A 550 -2.70 -15.31 23.67
C ALA A 550 -2.00 -13.95 23.60
N SER A 551 -2.11 -13.18 24.67
CA SER A 551 -1.36 -11.94 24.87
C SER A 551 -1.19 -11.63 26.35
N SER A 552 -0.19 -10.80 26.68
CA SER A 552 0.03 -10.32 28.05
C SER A 552 0.16 -8.81 28.05
N ASN A 553 -0.08 -8.16 29.18
CA ASN A 553 0.17 -6.73 29.28
C ASN A 553 1.67 -6.44 29.52
N THR A 554 2.03 -5.14 29.57
CA THR A 554 3.42 -4.68 29.75
C THR A 554 4.12 -5.18 31.02
N ILE A 555 3.36 -5.53 32.04
CA ILE A 555 3.86 -6.04 33.33
C ILE A 555 3.48 -7.51 33.57
N GLY A 556 2.88 -8.17 32.57
CA GLY A 556 2.50 -9.57 32.62
C GLY A 556 3.62 -10.52 32.21
N PRO A 557 3.32 -11.82 32.18
CA PRO A 557 4.26 -12.82 31.72
C PRO A 557 4.66 -12.58 30.26
N ILE A 558 5.94 -12.76 29.97
CA ILE A 558 6.49 -12.55 28.63
C ILE A 558 6.74 -13.86 27.89
N GLU A 559 7.09 -14.91 28.62
CA GLU A 559 7.43 -16.21 28.06
C GLU A 559 6.67 -17.30 28.81
N PHE A 560 6.30 -18.31 28.04
CA PHE A 560 5.61 -19.48 28.57
C PHE A 560 6.25 -20.76 28.04
N GLN A 561 6.36 -21.77 28.89
CA GLN A 561 6.66 -23.16 28.52
C GLN A 561 5.35 -23.95 28.53
N MET A 562 5.04 -24.59 27.40
CA MET A 562 3.96 -25.59 27.34
C MET A 562 4.47 -26.92 27.87
N GLU A 563 3.68 -27.60 28.70
CA GLU A 563 4.02 -28.87 29.34
C GLU A 563 2.77 -29.74 29.47
N TRP A 564 2.94 -31.04 29.49
CA TRP A 564 1.84 -31.98 29.72
C TRP A 564 2.13 -32.98 30.86
N ALA A 565 1.07 -33.52 31.47
CA ALA A 565 1.13 -34.56 32.48
C ALA A 565 -0.19 -35.35 32.51
N ASP A 566 -0.19 -36.52 33.16
CA ASP A 566 -1.39 -37.35 33.32
C ASP A 566 -2.45 -36.70 34.23
N ARG A 567 -2.01 -35.87 35.16
CA ARG A 567 -2.88 -35.26 36.16
C ARG A 567 -2.39 -33.85 36.47
N GLU A 568 -3.32 -33.01 36.89
CA GLU A 568 -3.04 -31.62 37.24
C GLU A 568 -2.10 -31.49 38.45
N ASP A 569 -2.17 -32.40 39.39
CA ASP A 569 -1.34 -32.44 40.61
C ASP A 569 -0.04 -33.24 40.41
N ALA A 570 0.35 -33.53 39.17
CA ALA A 570 1.59 -34.23 38.87
C ALA A 570 2.81 -33.46 39.40
N ALA A 571 3.75 -34.20 40.01
CA ALA A 571 5.00 -33.64 40.49
C ALA A 571 5.93 -33.26 39.34
N GLU A 572 5.86 -33.99 38.23
CA GLU A 572 6.67 -33.80 37.04
C GLU A 572 5.78 -33.55 35.83
N TRP A 573 6.22 -32.62 34.97
CA TRP A 573 5.57 -32.27 33.74
C TRP A 573 6.56 -32.38 32.57
N THR A 574 6.13 -32.95 31.48
CA THR A 574 6.93 -33.11 30.27
C THR A 574 6.80 -31.90 29.36
N PRO A 575 7.89 -31.21 28.98
CA PRO A 575 7.83 -30.08 28.07
C PRO A 575 7.29 -30.46 26.68
N ILE A 576 6.48 -29.58 26.10
CA ILE A 576 6.01 -29.62 24.71
C ILE A 576 6.69 -28.48 23.97
N GLY A 577 7.58 -28.82 23.03
CA GLY A 577 8.34 -27.83 22.27
C GLY A 577 9.24 -26.94 23.13
N THR A 578 9.65 -25.82 22.57
CA THR A 578 10.45 -24.78 23.24
C THR A 578 9.54 -23.71 23.84
N PRO A 579 10.02 -22.95 24.85
CA PRO A 579 9.29 -21.80 25.37
C PRO A 579 8.92 -20.82 24.24
N TYR A 580 7.75 -20.22 24.35
CA TYR A 580 7.30 -19.21 23.40
C TYR A 580 7.11 -17.85 24.05
N VAL A 581 7.35 -16.81 23.27
CA VAL A 581 7.17 -15.43 23.69
C VAL A 581 5.72 -15.01 23.48
N CYS A 582 5.08 -14.56 24.54
CA CYS A 582 3.72 -14.04 24.50
C CYS A 582 3.72 -12.58 24.04
N ALA A 583 2.86 -12.26 23.09
CA ALA A 583 2.69 -10.90 22.59
C ALA A 583 2.29 -9.92 23.70
N ASN A 584 2.76 -8.68 23.58
CA ASN A 584 2.35 -7.59 24.47
C ASN A 584 1.14 -6.87 23.86
N TRP A 585 -0.03 -7.01 24.49
CA TRP A 585 -1.26 -6.41 23.99
C TRP A 585 -1.27 -4.86 23.99
N HIS A 586 -0.32 -4.20 24.64
CA HIS A 586 -0.12 -2.76 24.53
C HIS A 586 0.73 -2.36 23.32
N CYS A 587 1.60 -3.26 22.88
CA CYS A 587 2.47 -3.04 21.72
C CYS A 587 1.94 -3.80 20.51
N ASP A 588 1.37 -4.98 20.74
CA ASP A 588 0.68 -5.78 19.74
C ASP A 588 -0.81 -5.60 19.96
N ILE A 589 -1.46 -4.83 19.16
CA ILE A 589 -2.88 -4.47 19.28
C ILE A 589 -3.84 -5.65 19.05
N HIS A 590 -3.30 -6.82 18.87
CA HIS A 590 -4.00 -8.07 18.64
C HIS A 590 -3.43 -9.20 19.53
N ALA A 591 -4.15 -10.30 19.63
CA ALA A 591 -3.68 -11.54 20.22
C ALA A 591 -3.27 -12.51 19.11
N PRO A 592 -1.97 -12.70 18.84
CA PRO A 592 -1.52 -13.57 17.76
C PRO A 592 -1.87 -15.02 18.04
N GLU A 593 -1.93 -15.79 16.97
CA GLU A 593 -2.11 -17.23 17.02
C GLU A 593 -0.79 -17.93 17.34
N TYR A 594 -0.88 -18.97 18.14
CA TYR A 594 0.20 -19.90 18.45
C TYR A 594 -0.24 -21.29 18.06
N VAL A 595 0.65 -22.06 17.41
CA VAL A 595 0.38 -23.44 16.98
C VAL A 595 1.56 -24.31 17.36
N PHE A 596 1.29 -25.41 18.06
CA PHE A 596 2.30 -26.37 18.48
C PHE A 596 1.88 -27.80 18.11
N PRO A 597 2.78 -28.61 17.58
CA PRO A 597 2.57 -30.05 17.49
C PRO A 597 2.50 -30.64 18.90
N LEU A 598 1.59 -31.57 19.11
CA LEU A 598 1.51 -32.34 20.35
C LEU A 598 2.30 -33.66 20.18
N PRO A 599 2.92 -34.14 21.28
CA PRO A 599 3.69 -35.39 21.24
C PRO A 599 2.82 -36.59 20.89
N ASP A 600 3.42 -37.59 20.29
CA ASP A 600 2.76 -38.84 19.87
C ASP A 600 2.18 -39.63 21.05
N GLU A 601 2.75 -39.49 22.24
CA GLU A 601 2.27 -40.06 23.50
C GLU A 601 0.86 -39.58 23.90
N LEU A 602 0.42 -38.48 23.32
CA LEU A 602 -0.92 -37.94 23.54
C LEU A 602 -1.96 -38.43 22.53
N LYS A 603 -1.60 -39.27 21.57
CA LYS A 603 -2.53 -39.90 20.65
C LYS A 603 -3.30 -41.00 21.35
N ASP A 604 -4.59 -41.12 21.02
CA ASP A 604 -5.51 -42.12 21.57
C ASP A 604 -5.41 -42.24 23.10
N ARG A 605 -5.28 -41.09 23.80
CA ARG A 605 -5.05 -41.01 25.22
C ARG A 605 -6.25 -40.44 25.95
N GLU A 606 -6.60 -41.01 27.07
CA GLU A 606 -7.64 -40.52 27.99
C GLU A 606 -7.02 -39.84 29.21
N ASN A 607 -7.64 -38.74 29.66
CA ASN A 607 -7.35 -38.06 30.90
C ASN A 607 -5.90 -37.57 31.05
N PHE A 608 -5.55 -36.55 30.30
CA PHE A 608 -4.29 -35.83 30.51
C PHE A 608 -4.52 -34.32 30.66
N CYS A 609 -3.49 -33.62 31.06
CA CYS A 609 -3.49 -32.18 31.25
C CYS A 609 -2.39 -31.52 30.42
N ILE A 610 -2.65 -30.28 29.96
CA ILE A 610 -1.62 -29.40 29.37
C ILE A 610 -1.60 -28.10 30.15
N ARG A 611 -0.41 -27.60 30.50
CA ARG A 611 -0.28 -26.27 31.10
C ARG A 611 0.63 -25.37 30.27
N LEU A 612 0.32 -24.08 30.32
CA LEU A 612 1.17 -23.00 29.82
C LEU A 612 1.73 -22.29 31.05
N ARG A 613 2.95 -22.68 31.43
CA ARG A 613 3.59 -22.14 32.63
C ARG A 613 4.40 -20.90 32.28
N ALA A 614 4.13 -19.78 32.95
CA ALA A 614 4.91 -18.57 32.84
C ALA A 614 6.36 -18.81 33.32
N THR A 615 7.33 -18.48 32.50
CA THR A 615 8.77 -18.69 32.77
C THR A 615 9.51 -17.36 32.98
N ILE A 616 9.09 -16.29 32.31
CA ILE A 616 9.71 -14.97 32.41
C ILE A 616 8.63 -13.90 32.56
N GLN A 617 8.84 -13.01 33.51
CA GLN A 617 8.04 -11.80 33.70
C GLN A 617 8.57 -10.65 32.83
N ARG A 618 7.67 -9.87 32.26
CA ARG A 618 8.03 -8.81 31.31
C ARG A 618 8.69 -7.59 31.95
N ASN A 619 8.33 -7.24 33.17
CA ASN A 619 8.85 -6.03 33.77
C ASN A 619 10.30 -6.18 34.24
N ALA A 620 11.16 -5.38 33.66
CA ALA A 620 12.58 -5.29 34.00
C ALA A 620 12.91 -4.13 34.91
N SER A 621 12.02 -3.19 35.11
CA SER A 621 12.25 -2.14 36.08
C SER A 621 12.07 -2.72 37.48
N ASP A 622 12.94 -2.32 38.40
CA ASP A 622 12.93 -2.72 39.82
C ASP A 622 11.67 -2.30 40.58
N ASP A 623 10.61 -1.94 39.89
CA ASP A 623 9.35 -1.49 40.45
C ASP A 623 8.47 -2.66 40.91
N ALA A 624 8.09 -2.57 42.15
CA ALA A 624 7.43 -3.58 42.96
C ALA A 624 6.01 -4.01 42.52
N ASP A 625 5.49 -3.57 41.40
CA ASP A 625 4.07 -3.77 41.03
C ASP A 625 3.83 -4.93 40.05
N VAL A 626 4.69 -5.90 40.09
CA VAL A 626 4.66 -7.10 39.22
C VAL A 626 3.43 -7.97 39.49
N ALA A 627 2.82 -7.83 40.69
CA ALA A 627 1.64 -8.59 41.08
C ALA A 627 0.40 -8.32 40.21
N ASN A 628 0.32 -7.18 39.56
CA ASN A 628 -0.84 -6.76 38.77
C ASN A 628 -0.75 -7.13 37.28
N GLY A 629 0.32 -7.79 36.85
CA GLY A 629 0.48 -8.24 35.47
C GLY A 629 -0.64 -9.18 35.05
N THR A 630 -1.12 -9.01 33.81
CA THR A 630 -2.22 -9.81 33.25
C THR A 630 -1.77 -10.59 32.03
N SER A 631 -2.31 -11.80 31.88
CA SER A 631 -2.27 -12.58 30.66
C SER A 631 -3.67 -12.91 30.20
N ARG A 632 -3.82 -13.05 28.90
CA ARG A 632 -5.07 -13.41 28.23
C ARG A 632 -4.85 -14.64 27.40
N ILE A 633 -5.85 -15.50 27.35
CA ILE A 633 -5.92 -16.63 26.42
C ILE A 633 -7.27 -16.58 25.72
N GLY A 634 -7.23 -16.71 24.42
CA GLY A 634 -8.44 -16.75 23.58
C GLY A 634 -8.82 -18.17 23.23
N ILE A 635 -9.46 -18.32 22.05
CA ILE A 635 -9.84 -19.63 21.54
C ILE A 635 -8.68 -20.63 21.68
N VAL A 636 -8.98 -21.82 22.16
CA VAL A 636 -8.03 -22.95 22.24
C VAL A 636 -8.64 -24.12 21.47
N ARG A 637 -7.88 -24.68 20.53
CA ARG A 637 -8.32 -25.83 19.73
C ARG A 637 -7.23 -26.89 19.71
N ILE A 638 -7.59 -28.13 20.00
CA ILE A 638 -6.78 -29.32 19.70
C ILE A 638 -7.37 -29.95 18.43
N SER A 639 -6.53 -30.20 17.45
CA SER A 639 -6.90 -30.79 16.16
C SER A 639 -6.09 -32.04 15.91
N CYS A 640 -6.70 -33.00 15.21
CA CYS A 640 -6.05 -34.19 14.71
C CYS A 640 -6.06 -34.14 13.18
N LEU A 641 -4.92 -34.25 12.55
CA LEU A 641 -4.80 -34.38 11.09
C LEU A 641 -5.42 -35.72 10.67
N ASN A 642 -6.17 -35.72 9.58
CA ASN A 642 -6.88 -36.91 9.07
C ASN A 642 -5.93 -37.98 8.50
#